data_52a50124490d72710366b004e3e006e5
#
_entry.id   52a50124490d72710366b004e3e006e5
#
_cell.length_a   1.000
_cell.length_b   1.000
_cell.length_c   1.000
_cell.angle_alpha   90.00
_cell.angle_beta   90.00
_cell.angle_gamma   90.00
#
_symmetry.space_group_name_H-M   'P 1'
#
loop_
_entity.id
_entity.type
_entity.pdbx_description
1 polymer ?
#
loop_
_entity_poly.entity_id
_entity_poly.type
_entity_poly.pdbx_seq_one_letter_code
_entity_poly.pdbx_strand_id
1 'polypeptide(L)'
;MKGRALRFALVGLSGVLVNLATLHALAGVLGVPEVAASALAIEASILGNFFLNDALTFPDRRSARGTLHRLARYHVVALAGGAIQLATFVLVAVALSRGLGLAELGRWRSAAQLAGIGVAFVVSYTGSARFAWAPGAPEVGGPAPRIADRLARVQLAPAIFAALIVLHVLPIWLVRYFPTQDGPLHVENVLALLRVGHSALLQRWYAPNLGAQPNWLTQALLVPLLAVAPALVAEKIVLTGYTILFPLAFRAALPRGRRGWWAALAAFPFVHAFPFQMGFWNFCYGIALVLLTVAFWARTRGRLDPPRAAGLSALGLILFLAHATAFGAAVVIAGTLLAWRAALALRRARGSPARTARVARAYAGRAAGALVAAAPGLVLLAVWTLRHAGQRSSRLPPFELAAKLAAAYALVSIDRREIVLAACVSAVLAIAVLHLVLVRASSRARLRPQDGWLAAAAAFAALYFALPDVVAAGAYVSDRMALLALVSAALWIGAGAAAPAVAVRRVSFALAAIAVAALALRFEKQRELSSYVEEYVSAASHVGAHRVLLPIAVEPYGPRDENGRRLGYRVKPFLHATGWVIASNGGVDLKNSQAHTDQCPVRFRGSDPLLWLAGSVGMMEDAPPCANLFVVSALKPDYLLVWGMSDEALATPCGAALSAGLEGEFVRVFRSSPRGMLEIWRPRARTATASR
;
A
#
# COMPACT_ATOMS: atom_id res chain seq x y z
N MET A 1 13.56 -41.81 8.64
CA MET A 1 13.06 -40.42 8.74
C MET A 1 13.06 -39.88 10.16
N LYS A 2 12.55 -40.63 11.17
CA LYS A 2 12.41 -40.15 12.59
C LYS A 2 13.75 -39.66 13.19
N GLY A 3 14.90 -40.32 12.96
CA GLY A 3 16.19 -39.93 13.53
C GLY A 3 16.77 -38.64 12.96
N ARG A 4 16.47 -38.26 11.69
CA ARG A 4 16.95 -36.98 11.08
C ARG A 4 16.16 -35.78 11.61
N ALA A 5 14.86 -35.89 11.77
CA ALA A 5 14.04 -34.81 12.32
C ALA A 5 14.45 -34.49 13.77
N LEU A 6 14.77 -35.53 14.56
CA LEU A 6 15.27 -35.33 15.92
C LEU A 6 16.64 -34.62 15.93
N ARG A 7 17.60 -35.06 15.09
CA ARG A 7 18.89 -34.35 14.97
C ARG A 7 18.71 -32.90 14.54
N PHE A 8 17.82 -32.64 13.58
CA PHE A 8 17.49 -31.27 13.13
C PHE A 8 16.92 -30.42 14.27
N ALA A 9 16.04 -30.99 15.10
CA ALA A 9 15.49 -30.33 16.28
C ALA A 9 16.57 -30.00 17.33
N LEU A 10 17.47 -30.95 17.60
CA LEU A 10 18.59 -30.76 18.55
C LEU A 10 19.56 -29.66 18.05
N VAL A 11 19.88 -29.65 16.77
CA VAL A 11 20.67 -28.56 16.15
C VAL A 11 19.94 -27.23 16.25
N GLY A 12 18.64 -27.18 16.01
CA GLY A 12 17.84 -25.96 16.19
C GLY A 12 17.89 -25.45 17.64
N LEU A 13 17.83 -26.34 18.62
CA LEU A 13 17.97 -26.00 20.04
C LEU A 13 19.36 -25.44 20.37
N SER A 14 20.43 -26.04 19.82
CA SER A 14 21.78 -25.51 20.01
C SER A 14 21.94 -24.10 19.42
N GLY A 15 21.24 -23.79 18.33
CA GLY A 15 21.21 -22.47 17.75
C GLY A 15 20.62 -21.40 18.66
N VAL A 16 19.61 -21.76 19.48
CA VAL A 16 19.07 -20.85 20.49
C VAL A 16 20.14 -20.50 21.54
N LEU A 17 20.94 -21.46 21.97
CA LEU A 17 22.04 -21.23 22.91
C LEU A 17 23.13 -20.31 22.27
N VAL A 18 23.51 -20.56 21.03
CA VAL A 18 24.44 -19.71 20.28
C VAL A 18 23.91 -18.29 20.16
N ASN A 19 22.65 -18.13 19.83
CA ASN A 19 22.01 -16.79 19.71
C ASN A 19 22.08 -16.03 21.04
N LEU A 20 21.64 -16.64 22.13
CA LEU A 20 21.63 -16.01 23.45
C LEU A 20 23.05 -15.68 23.96
N ALA A 21 24.00 -16.59 23.78
CA ALA A 21 25.39 -16.37 24.16
C ALA A 21 26.03 -15.22 23.36
N THR A 22 25.80 -15.21 22.05
CA THR A 22 26.32 -14.14 21.18
C THR A 22 25.67 -12.79 21.50
N LEU A 23 24.36 -12.75 21.71
CA LEU A 23 23.66 -11.53 22.11
C LEU A 23 24.20 -10.98 23.42
N HIS A 24 24.35 -11.83 24.43
CA HIS A 24 24.89 -11.45 25.75
C HIS A 24 26.33 -10.95 25.64
N ALA A 25 27.17 -11.61 24.85
CA ALA A 25 28.54 -11.19 24.63
C ALA A 25 28.64 -9.83 23.91
N LEU A 26 27.86 -9.64 22.85
CA LEU A 26 27.90 -8.41 22.05
C LEU A 26 27.26 -7.23 22.77
N ALA A 27 26.04 -7.38 23.26
CA ALA A 27 25.30 -6.29 23.91
C ALA A 27 25.72 -6.10 25.37
N GLY A 28 25.86 -7.20 26.14
CA GLY A 28 26.12 -7.16 27.56
C GLY A 28 27.58 -6.89 27.90
N VAL A 29 28.57 -7.43 27.13
CA VAL A 29 29.98 -7.31 27.44
C VAL A 29 30.70 -6.28 26.56
N LEU A 30 30.40 -6.27 25.25
CA LEU A 30 31.11 -5.40 24.28
C LEU A 30 30.38 -4.08 24.02
N GLY A 31 29.18 -3.84 24.59
CA GLY A 31 28.44 -2.59 24.47
C GLY A 31 27.91 -2.31 23.04
N VAL A 32 27.79 -3.35 22.19
CA VAL A 32 27.22 -3.19 20.84
C VAL A 32 25.73 -2.86 20.96
N PRO A 33 25.20 -1.88 20.20
CA PRO A 33 23.77 -1.55 20.23
C PRO A 33 22.88 -2.79 20.08
N GLU A 34 21.84 -2.94 20.91
CA GLU A 34 21.02 -4.16 21.04
C GLU A 34 20.50 -4.70 19.70
N VAL A 35 20.07 -3.81 18.81
CA VAL A 35 19.55 -4.19 17.49
C VAL A 35 20.66 -4.82 16.63
N ALA A 36 21.86 -4.23 16.63
CA ALA A 36 23.01 -4.77 15.90
C ALA A 36 23.50 -6.08 16.52
N ALA A 37 23.58 -6.14 17.85
CA ALA A 37 23.95 -7.34 18.60
C ALA A 37 22.95 -8.49 18.31
N SER A 38 21.67 -8.20 18.28
CA SER A 38 20.61 -9.18 17.96
C SER A 38 20.72 -9.68 16.52
N ALA A 39 20.97 -8.80 15.54
CA ALA A 39 21.16 -9.19 14.16
C ALA A 39 22.38 -10.12 13.98
N LEU A 40 23.49 -9.79 14.61
CA LEU A 40 24.72 -10.61 14.59
C LEU A 40 24.52 -11.94 15.31
N ALA A 41 23.77 -11.97 16.41
CA ALA A 41 23.45 -13.18 17.15
C ALA A 41 22.56 -14.14 16.33
N ILE A 42 21.57 -13.60 15.61
CA ILE A 42 20.74 -14.38 14.68
C ILE A 42 21.60 -14.98 13.58
N GLU A 43 22.49 -14.18 12.98
CA GLU A 43 23.38 -14.64 11.91
C GLU A 43 24.33 -15.74 12.39
N ALA A 44 24.96 -15.56 13.57
CA ALA A 44 25.80 -16.58 14.20
C ALA A 44 25.04 -17.88 14.44
N SER A 45 23.80 -17.81 14.89
CA SER A 45 22.92 -18.96 15.08
C SER A 45 22.59 -19.66 13.74
N ILE A 46 22.27 -18.93 12.69
CA ILE A 46 22.00 -19.50 11.36
C ILE A 46 23.24 -20.22 10.81
N LEU A 47 24.40 -19.60 10.91
CA LEU A 47 25.68 -20.19 10.49
C LEU A 47 26.01 -21.46 11.29
N GLY A 48 25.93 -21.40 12.63
CA GLY A 48 26.12 -22.53 13.50
C GLY A 48 25.20 -23.71 13.17
N ASN A 49 23.91 -23.42 13.05
CA ASN A 49 22.90 -24.41 12.67
C ASN A 49 23.16 -25.01 11.26
N PHE A 50 23.65 -24.19 10.32
CA PHE A 50 24.02 -24.71 9.00
C PHE A 50 25.14 -25.74 9.11
N PHE A 51 26.27 -25.39 9.75
CA PHE A 51 27.41 -26.29 9.84
C PHE A 51 27.09 -27.58 10.61
N LEU A 52 26.33 -27.46 11.70
CA LEU A 52 25.89 -28.64 12.46
C LEU A 52 24.92 -29.51 11.66
N ASN A 53 23.97 -28.94 10.94
CA ASN A 53 23.07 -29.70 10.08
C ASN A 53 23.80 -30.34 8.90
N ASP A 54 24.77 -29.63 8.33
CA ASP A 54 25.62 -30.17 7.26
C ASP A 54 26.45 -31.35 7.77
N ALA A 55 26.97 -31.26 9.03
CA ALA A 55 27.78 -32.31 9.63
C ALA A 55 26.98 -33.49 10.17
N LEU A 56 25.87 -33.24 10.88
CA LEU A 56 25.19 -34.24 11.72
C LEU A 56 23.87 -34.71 11.15
N THR A 57 23.12 -33.84 10.48
CA THR A 57 21.78 -34.14 9.99
C THR A 57 21.76 -34.65 8.56
N PHE A 58 22.59 -34.06 7.69
CA PHE A 58 22.65 -34.36 6.26
C PHE A 58 24.05 -34.70 5.72
N PRO A 59 24.85 -35.51 6.40
CA PRO A 59 26.23 -35.83 5.97
C PRO A 59 26.27 -36.55 4.62
N ASP A 60 25.26 -37.37 4.34
CA ASP A 60 25.06 -38.11 3.09
C ASP A 60 24.68 -37.26 1.89
N ARG A 61 24.44 -35.97 2.08
CA ARG A 61 23.99 -35.05 1.03
C ARG A 61 24.97 -33.91 0.71
N ARG A 62 26.19 -34.03 1.22
CA ARG A 62 27.25 -33.01 1.05
C ARG A 62 27.83 -32.95 -0.36
N SER A 63 27.90 -34.06 -1.08
CA SER A 63 28.66 -34.19 -2.32
C SER A 63 28.05 -33.52 -3.53
N ALA A 64 26.75 -33.24 -3.50
CA ALA A 64 26.03 -32.81 -4.70
C ALA A 64 26.17 -31.32 -5.06
N ARG A 65 26.67 -30.46 -4.17
CA ARG A 65 26.75 -29.00 -4.37
C ARG A 65 27.74 -28.34 -3.43
N GLY A 66 28.43 -27.27 -3.88
CA GLY A 66 29.39 -26.54 -3.05
C GLY A 66 28.76 -25.99 -1.74
N THR A 67 29.58 -25.89 -0.68
CA THR A 67 29.14 -25.48 0.67
C THR A 67 28.45 -24.12 0.67
N LEU A 68 28.98 -23.12 -0.03
CA LEU A 68 28.38 -21.80 -0.18
C LEU A 68 26.97 -21.83 -0.80
N HIS A 69 26.74 -22.72 -1.75
CA HIS A 69 25.45 -22.87 -2.37
C HIS A 69 24.41 -23.49 -1.42
N ARG A 70 24.83 -24.46 -0.57
CA ARG A 70 23.98 -25.04 0.46
C ARG A 70 23.69 -24.03 1.57
N LEU A 71 24.69 -23.26 1.99
CA LEU A 71 24.56 -22.19 2.97
C LEU A 71 23.54 -21.12 2.52
N ALA A 72 23.68 -20.60 1.31
CA ALA A 72 22.73 -19.60 0.78
C ALA A 72 21.28 -20.12 0.74
N ARG A 73 21.08 -21.39 0.42
CA ARG A 73 19.77 -22.03 0.44
C ARG A 73 19.24 -22.22 1.85
N TYR A 74 20.11 -22.58 2.77
CA TYR A 74 19.74 -22.75 4.18
C TYR A 74 19.32 -21.42 4.78
N HIS A 75 20.03 -20.32 4.50
CA HIS A 75 19.63 -18.97 4.91
C HIS A 75 18.20 -18.62 4.47
N VAL A 76 17.86 -18.88 3.21
CA VAL A 76 16.50 -18.65 2.71
C VAL A 76 15.46 -19.46 3.50
N VAL A 77 15.77 -20.73 3.81
CA VAL A 77 14.86 -21.60 4.59
C VAL A 77 14.75 -21.12 6.03
N ALA A 78 15.86 -20.69 6.65
CA ALA A 78 15.87 -20.20 8.02
C ALA A 78 15.07 -18.91 8.17
N LEU A 79 15.26 -17.94 7.26
CA LEU A 79 14.51 -16.67 7.25
C LEU A 79 13.01 -16.90 6.98
N ALA A 80 12.66 -17.78 6.03
CA ALA A 80 11.27 -18.14 5.78
C ALA A 80 10.63 -18.83 6.99
N GLY A 81 11.36 -19.72 7.67
CA GLY A 81 10.93 -20.36 8.90
C GLY A 81 10.65 -19.36 10.02
N GLY A 82 11.53 -18.39 10.22
CA GLY A 82 11.37 -17.31 11.20
C GLY A 82 10.14 -16.42 10.91
N ALA A 83 9.94 -16.05 9.66
CA ALA A 83 8.76 -15.27 9.25
C ALA A 83 7.45 -16.03 9.49
N ILE A 84 7.41 -17.34 9.17
CA ILE A 84 6.25 -18.20 9.40
C ILE A 84 6.00 -18.42 10.90
N GLN A 85 7.05 -18.55 11.71
CA GLN A 85 6.91 -18.63 13.17
C GLN A 85 6.24 -17.38 13.73
N LEU A 86 6.71 -16.20 13.34
CA LEU A 86 6.14 -14.92 13.77
C LEU A 86 4.68 -14.77 13.32
N ALA A 87 4.41 -15.06 12.06
CA ALA A 87 3.04 -15.00 11.52
C ALA A 87 2.09 -15.96 12.26
N THR A 88 2.53 -17.20 12.51
CA THR A 88 1.73 -18.18 13.25
C THR A 88 1.52 -17.73 14.70
N PHE A 89 2.56 -17.22 15.36
CA PHE A 89 2.44 -16.66 16.71
C PHE A 89 1.38 -15.56 16.76
N VAL A 90 1.45 -14.58 15.86
CA VAL A 90 0.49 -13.46 15.80
C VAL A 90 -0.93 -13.97 15.57
N LEU A 91 -1.13 -14.88 14.60
CA LEU A 91 -2.45 -15.44 14.29
C LEU A 91 -3.05 -16.21 15.48
N VAL A 92 -2.26 -17.07 16.12
CA VAL A 92 -2.71 -17.84 17.29
C VAL A 92 -2.94 -16.93 18.50
N ALA A 93 -2.06 -15.95 18.71
CA ALA A 93 -2.22 -14.96 19.77
C ALA A 93 -3.51 -14.16 19.62
N VAL A 94 -3.81 -13.68 18.42
CA VAL A 94 -5.06 -12.97 18.11
C VAL A 94 -6.27 -13.88 18.26
N ALA A 95 -6.20 -15.13 17.79
CA ALA A 95 -7.31 -16.08 17.93
C ALA A 95 -7.60 -16.42 19.40
N LEU A 96 -6.56 -16.62 20.22
CA LEU A 96 -6.71 -16.90 21.65
C LEU A 96 -7.24 -15.69 22.42
N SER A 97 -6.71 -14.49 22.19
CA SER A 97 -7.17 -13.28 22.87
C SER A 97 -8.65 -13.01 22.60
N ARG A 98 -9.09 -13.22 21.35
CA ARG A 98 -10.49 -13.01 20.95
C ARG A 98 -11.41 -14.14 21.38
N GLY A 99 -11.00 -15.39 21.15
CA GLY A 99 -11.81 -16.57 21.49
C GLY A 99 -12.04 -16.71 22.99
N LEU A 100 -11.12 -16.21 23.81
CA LEU A 100 -11.18 -16.26 25.28
C LEU A 100 -11.51 -14.89 25.92
N GLY A 101 -11.75 -13.84 25.13
CA GLY A 101 -12.06 -12.50 25.63
C GLY A 101 -10.94 -11.86 26.46
N LEU A 102 -9.67 -12.21 26.21
CA LEU A 102 -8.54 -11.80 27.04
C LEU A 102 -8.02 -10.41 26.63
N ALA A 103 -7.91 -9.50 27.56
CA ALA A 103 -7.24 -8.21 27.37
C ALA A 103 -5.73 -8.40 27.16
N GLU A 104 -5.12 -9.36 27.84
CA GLU A 104 -3.72 -9.76 27.66
C GLU A 104 -3.59 -11.29 27.58
N LEU A 105 -2.61 -11.75 26.78
CA LEU A 105 -2.38 -13.19 26.55
C LEU A 105 -1.96 -13.97 27.79
N GLY A 106 -1.32 -13.33 28.77
CA GLY A 106 -0.84 -13.97 29.99
C GLY A 106 -0.09 -15.29 29.71
N ARG A 107 -0.53 -16.38 30.37
CA ARG A 107 0.02 -17.74 30.19
C ARG A 107 -0.16 -18.32 28.77
N TRP A 108 -1.12 -17.81 27.99
CA TRP A 108 -1.37 -18.28 26.63
C TRP A 108 -0.32 -17.80 25.61
N ARG A 109 0.53 -16.80 25.98
CA ARG A 109 1.67 -16.35 25.17
C ARG A 109 2.60 -17.51 24.82
N SER A 110 2.88 -18.39 25.80
CA SER A 110 3.72 -19.57 25.57
C SER A 110 3.07 -20.58 24.62
N ALA A 111 1.76 -20.78 24.69
CA ALA A 111 1.05 -21.66 23.78
C ALA A 111 1.08 -21.14 22.33
N ALA A 112 0.85 -19.86 22.13
CA ALA A 112 0.97 -19.23 20.82
C ALA A 112 2.41 -19.32 20.26
N GLN A 113 3.42 -19.15 21.12
CA GLN A 113 4.82 -19.31 20.73
C GLN A 113 5.17 -20.73 20.33
N LEU A 114 4.70 -21.72 21.10
CA LEU A 114 4.92 -23.15 20.79
C LEU A 114 4.25 -23.55 19.48
N ALA A 115 3.05 -23.04 19.19
CA ALA A 115 2.39 -23.25 17.90
C ALA A 115 3.23 -22.68 16.75
N GLY A 116 3.75 -21.45 16.88
CA GLY A 116 4.64 -20.83 15.90
C GLY A 116 5.91 -21.65 15.66
N ILE A 117 6.56 -22.11 16.74
CA ILE A 117 7.76 -22.95 16.66
C ILE A 117 7.44 -24.29 15.96
N GLY A 118 6.32 -24.93 16.28
CA GLY A 118 5.92 -26.19 15.66
C GLY A 118 5.73 -26.10 14.16
N VAL A 119 5.00 -25.09 13.69
CA VAL A 119 4.80 -24.84 12.25
C VAL A 119 6.12 -24.48 11.56
N ALA A 120 6.91 -23.58 12.15
CA ALA A 120 8.21 -23.19 11.61
C ALA A 120 9.19 -24.38 11.53
N PHE A 121 9.17 -25.28 12.53
CA PHE A 121 9.99 -26.49 12.51
C PHE A 121 9.65 -27.38 11.31
N VAL A 122 8.38 -27.62 11.03
CA VAL A 122 7.94 -28.45 9.89
C VAL A 122 8.40 -27.81 8.57
N VAL A 123 8.23 -26.50 8.42
CA VAL A 123 8.64 -25.77 7.22
C VAL A 123 10.15 -25.75 7.08
N SER A 124 10.88 -25.45 8.15
CA SER A 124 12.35 -25.39 8.13
C SER A 124 12.97 -26.76 7.89
N TYR A 125 12.46 -27.82 8.50
CA TYR A 125 12.92 -29.18 8.28
C TYR A 125 12.65 -29.66 6.85
N THR A 126 11.43 -29.49 6.36
CA THR A 126 11.07 -29.92 5.01
C THR A 126 11.78 -29.11 3.94
N GLY A 127 11.90 -27.78 4.13
CA GLY A 127 12.65 -26.88 3.29
C GLY A 127 14.15 -27.23 3.26
N SER A 128 14.74 -27.47 4.44
CA SER A 128 16.13 -27.91 4.54
C SER A 128 16.36 -29.25 3.85
N ALA A 129 15.54 -30.27 4.13
CA ALA A 129 15.69 -31.59 3.57
C ALA A 129 15.44 -31.65 2.05
N ARG A 130 14.53 -30.85 1.51
CA ARG A 130 14.12 -30.87 0.10
C ARG A 130 14.80 -29.80 -0.76
N PHE A 131 15.27 -28.71 -0.15
CA PHE A 131 15.82 -27.57 -0.85
C PHE A 131 17.29 -27.32 -0.53
N ALA A 132 17.70 -27.14 0.73
CA ALA A 132 19.09 -26.88 1.09
C ALA A 132 19.97 -28.13 0.87
N TRP A 133 19.54 -29.30 1.36
CA TRP A 133 20.19 -30.59 1.19
C TRP A 133 19.37 -31.55 0.30
N ALA A 134 18.93 -31.08 -0.87
CA ALA A 134 18.29 -31.95 -1.84
C ALA A 134 19.22 -33.11 -2.22
N PRO A 135 18.73 -34.39 -2.29
CA PRO A 135 19.56 -35.53 -2.71
C PRO A 135 20.23 -35.24 -4.05
N GLY A 136 21.54 -35.52 -4.12
CA GLY A 136 22.25 -35.57 -5.40
C GLY A 136 21.69 -36.69 -6.27
N ALA A 137 21.64 -36.45 -7.58
CA ALA A 137 21.35 -37.52 -8.52
C ALA A 137 22.51 -38.53 -8.51
N PRO A 138 22.29 -39.85 -8.62
CA PRO A 138 23.32 -40.77 -8.97
C PRO A 138 23.92 -40.35 -10.34
N GLU A 139 25.24 -40.35 -10.44
CA GLU A 139 25.93 -40.15 -11.70
C GLU A 139 25.68 -41.38 -12.56
N VAL A 140 24.70 -41.29 -13.43
CA VAL A 140 24.57 -42.18 -14.60
C VAL A 140 24.40 -41.26 -15.79
N GLY A 141 25.31 -41.42 -16.75
CA GLY A 141 25.33 -40.66 -17.97
C GLY A 141 24.00 -40.78 -18.72
N GLY A 142 23.47 -39.64 -19.17
CA GLY A 142 22.31 -39.62 -20.01
C GLY A 142 21.41 -38.39 -19.81
N PRO A 143 20.64 -38.04 -20.78
CA PRO A 143 20.14 -36.70 -21.04
C PRO A 143 18.89 -36.36 -20.24
N ALA A 144 18.68 -35.12 -20.08
CA ALA A 144 17.55 -34.36 -19.54
C ALA A 144 17.66 -33.95 -18.06
N PRO A 145 17.52 -32.63 -17.75
CA PRO A 145 17.49 -32.16 -16.40
C PRO A 145 16.23 -32.68 -15.69
N ARG A 146 16.44 -33.40 -14.63
CA ARG A 146 15.40 -34.10 -13.86
C ARG A 146 14.34 -33.12 -13.35
N ILE A 147 13.10 -33.55 -13.31
CA ILE A 147 11.92 -32.83 -12.81
C ILE A 147 12.18 -32.26 -11.40
N ALA A 148 12.91 -32.96 -10.52
CA ALA A 148 13.28 -32.49 -9.18
C ALA A 148 14.20 -31.25 -9.19
N ASP A 149 15.16 -31.16 -10.13
CA ASP A 149 16.01 -29.95 -10.27
C ASP A 149 15.24 -28.78 -10.91
N ARG A 150 14.28 -29.10 -11.80
CA ARG A 150 13.35 -28.10 -12.32
C ARG A 150 12.39 -27.60 -11.25
N LEU A 151 11.86 -28.49 -10.38
CA LEU A 151 10.97 -28.14 -9.28
C LEU A 151 11.70 -27.37 -8.16
N ALA A 152 12.90 -27.79 -7.76
CA ALA A 152 13.70 -27.05 -6.76
C ALA A 152 14.09 -25.64 -7.24
N ARG A 153 14.34 -25.47 -8.53
CA ARG A 153 14.67 -24.17 -9.11
C ARG A 153 13.45 -23.29 -9.38
N VAL A 154 12.26 -23.87 -9.52
CA VAL A 154 10.98 -23.14 -9.67
C VAL A 154 10.46 -22.63 -8.32
N GLN A 155 10.79 -23.31 -7.21
CA GLN A 155 10.28 -22.98 -5.87
C GLN A 155 10.94 -21.79 -5.18
N LEU A 156 12.18 -21.39 -5.54
CA LEU A 156 12.88 -20.30 -4.85
C LEU A 156 12.26 -18.94 -5.10
N ALA A 157 11.98 -18.58 -6.34
CA ALA A 157 11.43 -17.28 -6.67
C ALA A 157 9.98 -17.08 -6.12
N PRO A 158 9.07 -18.06 -6.22
CA PRO A 158 7.78 -18.01 -5.54
C PRO A 158 7.90 -17.90 -4.01
N ALA A 159 8.86 -18.59 -3.40
CA ALA A 159 9.06 -18.53 -1.95
C ALA A 159 9.53 -17.14 -1.50
N ILE A 160 10.51 -16.55 -2.21
CA ILE A 160 10.95 -15.18 -1.94
C ILE A 160 9.79 -14.19 -2.17
N PHE A 161 9.01 -14.37 -3.22
CA PHE A 161 7.86 -13.54 -3.53
C PHE A 161 6.81 -13.60 -2.40
N ALA A 162 6.48 -14.79 -1.91
CA ALA A 162 5.56 -14.98 -0.79
C ALA A 162 6.12 -14.37 0.52
N ALA A 163 7.41 -14.56 0.80
CA ALA A 163 8.07 -13.95 1.97
C ALA A 163 8.02 -12.41 1.90
N LEU A 164 8.23 -11.82 0.73
CA LEU A 164 8.11 -10.37 0.55
C LEU A 164 6.67 -9.87 0.75
N ILE A 165 5.66 -10.62 0.31
CA ILE A 165 4.25 -10.29 0.63
C ILE A 165 4.05 -10.26 2.14
N VAL A 166 4.45 -11.32 2.85
CA VAL A 166 4.33 -11.39 4.31
C VAL A 166 5.04 -10.21 4.97
N LEU A 167 6.27 -9.92 4.53
CA LEU A 167 7.07 -8.81 5.07
C LEU A 167 6.36 -7.46 4.88
N HIS A 168 5.68 -7.22 3.76
CA HIS A 168 4.93 -5.98 3.51
C HIS A 168 3.59 -5.93 4.26
N VAL A 169 3.01 -7.07 4.62
CA VAL A 169 1.80 -7.14 5.45
C VAL A 169 2.10 -6.88 6.93
N LEU A 170 3.28 -7.29 7.43
CA LEU A 170 3.63 -7.21 8.85
C LEU A 170 3.45 -5.81 9.46
N PRO A 171 3.94 -4.70 8.88
CA PRO A 171 3.78 -3.37 9.46
C PRO A 171 2.32 -2.99 9.73
N ILE A 172 1.37 -3.43 8.89
CA ILE A 172 -0.06 -3.14 9.05
C ILE A 172 -0.60 -3.70 10.38
N TRP A 173 -0.10 -4.86 10.81
CA TRP A 173 -0.57 -5.54 12.01
C TRP A 173 0.28 -5.28 13.26
N LEU A 174 1.55 -4.86 13.07
CA LEU A 174 2.47 -4.58 14.18
C LEU A 174 2.25 -3.22 14.83
N VAL A 175 1.64 -2.25 14.14
CA VAL A 175 1.23 -0.97 14.73
C VAL A 175 -0.26 -1.01 15.08
N ARG A 176 -0.65 -0.30 16.12
CA ARG A 176 -2.07 -0.25 16.53
C ARG A 176 -2.91 0.48 15.49
N TYR A 177 -2.55 1.72 15.18
CA TYR A 177 -3.16 2.53 14.12
C TYR A 177 -2.18 2.62 12.95
N PHE A 178 -2.53 2.07 11.81
CA PHE A 178 -1.69 2.21 10.63
C PHE A 178 -1.85 3.64 10.08
N PRO A 179 -0.76 4.45 10.03
CA PRO A 179 -0.88 5.89 9.84
C PRO A 179 -1.13 6.24 8.36
N THR A 180 -2.38 6.17 7.93
CA THR A 180 -2.86 6.71 6.66
C THR A 180 -3.56 8.04 6.92
N GLN A 181 -3.64 8.92 5.91
CA GLN A 181 -4.36 10.17 6.04
C GLN A 181 -5.88 9.95 5.98
N ASP A 182 -6.39 9.34 4.90
CA ASP A 182 -7.82 9.24 4.62
C ASP A 182 -8.46 7.95 5.16
N GLY A 183 -7.65 7.02 5.68
CA GLY A 183 -8.14 5.75 6.22
C GLY A 183 -9.22 5.88 7.28
N PRO A 184 -9.00 6.68 8.34
CA PRO A 184 -10.01 6.91 9.37
C PRO A 184 -11.33 7.44 8.82
N LEU A 185 -11.25 8.31 7.81
CA LEU A 185 -12.40 8.91 7.17
C LEU A 185 -13.20 7.90 6.33
N HIS A 186 -12.54 6.96 5.66
CA HIS A 186 -13.24 5.86 4.96
C HIS A 186 -14.04 5.00 5.93
N VAL A 187 -13.45 4.67 7.09
CA VAL A 187 -14.13 3.90 8.14
C VAL A 187 -15.31 4.67 8.71
N GLU A 188 -15.12 5.95 9.04
CA GLU A 188 -16.18 6.84 9.53
C GLU A 188 -17.37 6.91 8.56
N ASN A 189 -17.11 7.15 7.28
CA ASN A 189 -18.16 7.30 6.27
C ASN A 189 -18.99 6.02 6.07
N VAL A 190 -18.37 4.85 6.13
CA VAL A 190 -19.09 3.59 6.05
C VAL A 190 -19.88 3.32 7.32
N LEU A 191 -19.35 3.65 8.49
CA LEU A 191 -20.11 3.55 9.75
C LEU A 191 -21.29 4.53 9.77
N ALA A 192 -21.10 5.76 9.25
CA ALA A 192 -22.21 6.71 9.09
C ALA A 192 -23.29 6.16 8.16
N LEU A 193 -22.91 5.55 7.01
CA LEU A 193 -23.84 4.91 6.10
C LEU A 193 -24.65 3.78 6.79
N LEU A 194 -23.97 2.92 7.54
CA LEU A 194 -24.59 1.77 8.23
C LEU A 194 -25.55 2.22 9.35
N ARG A 195 -25.29 3.37 9.97
CA ARG A 195 -26.01 3.83 11.17
C ARG A 195 -27.01 4.95 10.91
N VAL A 196 -26.95 5.63 9.75
CA VAL A 196 -27.82 6.79 9.45
C VAL A 196 -29.29 6.46 9.53
N GLY A 197 -29.71 5.25 9.16
CA GLY A 197 -31.10 4.80 9.25
C GLY A 197 -31.66 4.73 10.68
N HIS A 198 -30.80 4.62 11.69
CA HIS A 198 -31.15 4.38 13.10
C HIS A 198 -30.69 5.50 14.05
N SER A 199 -30.12 6.60 13.56
CA SER A 199 -29.60 7.70 14.36
C SER A 199 -30.17 9.04 13.92
N ALA A 200 -31.01 9.65 14.75
CA ALA A 200 -31.55 10.98 14.51
C ALA A 200 -30.45 12.04 14.32
N LEU A 201 -29.34 11.92 15.06
CA LEU A 201 -28.19 12.80 14.89
C LEU A 201 -27.59 12.68 13.50
N LEU A 202 -27.32 11.45 13.04
CA LEU A 202 -26.72 11.23 11.71
C LEU A 202 -27.70 11.63 10.60
N GLN A 203 -29.01 11.37 10.74
CA GLN A 203 -30.03 11.80 9.80
C GLN A 203 -30.12 13.32 9.64
N ARG A 204 -29.81 14.06 10.70
CA ARG A 204 -29.78 15.53 10.66
C ARG A 204 -28.62 16.03 9.80
N TRP A 205 -27.46 15.38 9.85
CA TRP A 205 -26.23 15.84 9.20
C TRP A 205 -25.91 15.16 7.89
N TYR A 206 -26.23 13.88 7.74
CA TYR A 206 -25.87 13.07 6.59
C TYR A 206 -27.07 12.56 5.81
N ALA A 207 -26.90 12.44 4.51
CA ALA A 207 -27.76 11.70 3.61
C ALA A 207 -26.95 10.60 2.90
N PRO A 208 -27.52 9.38 2.72
CA PRO A 208 -26.90 8.37 1.88
C PRO A 208 -26.69 8.88 0.45
N ASN A 209 -25.57 8.52 -0.15
CA ASN A 209 -25.21 8.86 -1.52
C ASN A 209 -24.82 7.59 -2.26
N LEU A 210 -25.82 6.89 -2.81
CA LEU A 210 -25.67 5.56 -3.42
C LEU A 210 -25.61 5.62 -4.95
N GLY A 211 -25.19 6.74 -5.52
CA GLY A 211 -25.06 6.92 -6.97
C GLY A 211 -23.97 6.07 -7.61
N ALA A 212 -24.03 5.93 -8.94
CA ALA A 212 -22.99 5.28 -9.73
C ALA A 212 -21.81 6.23 -9.93
N GLN A 213 -20.96 6.36 -8.91
CA GLN A 213 -19.80 7.23 -8.86
C GLN A 213 -18.51 6.41 -8.60
N PRO A 214 -17.31 6.95 -8.88
CA PRO A 214 -16.06 6.30 -8.51
C PRO A 214 -15.87 6.27 -6.98
N ASN A 215 -14.83 5.55 -6.52
CA ASN A 215 -14.44 5.39 -5.11
C ASN A 215 -15.37 4.52 -4.25
N TRP A 216 -16.14 3.62 -4.87
CA TRP A 216 -17.04 2.71 -4.16
C TRP A 216 -16.42 1.39 -3.72
N LEU A 217 -15.34 0.92 -4.37
CA LEU A 217 -14.86 -0.46 -4.18
C LEU A 217 -14.44 -0.75 -2.73
N THR A 218 -13.64 0.11 -2.15
CA THR A 218 -13.15 -0.12 -0.77
C THR A 218 -14.25 0.13 0.26
N GLN A 219 -15.20 1.03 -0.01
CA GLN A 219 -16.39 1.21 0.80
C GLN A 219 -17.27 -0.05 0.78
N ALA A 220 -17.47 -0.64 -0.41
CA ALA A 220 -18.21 -1.89 -0.54
C ALA A 220 -17.51 -3.07 0.17
N LEU A 221 -16.17 -3.08 0.25
CA LEU A 221 -15.43 -4.06 1.05
C LEU A 221 -15.57 -3.80 2.56
N LEU A 222 -15.57 -2.53 2.98
CA LEU A 222 -15.69 -2.14 4.40
C LEU A 222 -17.10 -2.42 4.96
N VAL A 223 -18.18 -2.28 4.16
CA VAL A 223 -19.54 -2.50 4.63
C VAL A 223 -19.72 -3.85 5.37
N PRO A 224 -19.46 -5.01 4.75
CA PRO A 224 -19.59 -6.29 5.43
C PRO A 224 -18.57 -6.48 6.55
N LEU A 225 -17.35 -5.92 6.42
CA LEU A 225 -16.32 -6.04 7.44
C LEU A 225 -16.69 -5.29 8.71
N LEU A 226 -17.21 -4.06 8.59
CA LEU A 226 -17.63 -3.24 9.73
C LEU A 226 -18.93 -3.74 10.37
N ALA A 227 -19.71 -4.56 9.68
CA ALA A 227 -20.85 -5.25 10.28
C ALA A 227 -20.46 -6.37 11.25
N VAL A 228 -19.28 -6.98 11.06
CA VAL A 228 -18.87 -8.18 11.82
C VAL A 228 -17.55 -8.03 12.59
N ALA A 229 -16.78 -6.98 12.36
CA ALA A 229 -15.46 -6.79 12.95
C ALA A 229 -15.27 -5.36 13.49
N PRO A 230 -14.41 -5.18 14.51
CA PRO A 230 -14.02 -3.85 14.96
C PRO A 230 -13.40 -3.00 13.85
N ALA A 231 -13.60 -1.70 13.90
CA ALA A 231 -13.17 -0.73 12.88
C ALA A 231 -11.69 -0.87 12.47
N LEU A 232 -10.78 -0.95 13.45
CA LEU A 232 -9.35 -1.14 13.21
C LEU A 232 -9.03 -2.45 12.46
N VAL A 233 -9.78 -3.50 12.75
CA VAL A 233 -9.57 -4.80 12.09
C VAL A 233 -10.10 -4.77 10.66
N ALA A 234 -11.25 -4.16 10.44
CA ALA A 234 -11.82 -3.99 9.12
C ALA A 234 -10.87 -3.19 8.21
N GLU A 235 -10.29 -2.08 8.70
CA GLU A 235 -9.26 -1.32 7.99
C GLU A 235 -8.06 -2.21 7.64
N LYS A 236 -7.48 -2.88 8.64
CA LYS A 236 -6.29 -3.72 8.44
C LYS A 236 -6.52 -4.87 7.44
N ILE A 237 -7.72 -5.43 7.39
CA ILE A 237 -8.09 -6.44 6.39
C ILE A 237 -8.08 -5.83 4.98
N VAL A 238 -8.64 -4.63 4.81
CA VAL A 238 -8.63 -3.92 3.52
C VAL A 238 -7.20 -3.59 3.09
N LEU A 239 -6.37 -3.06 3.99
CA LEU A 239 -4.96 -2.78 3.70
C LEU A 239 -4.18 -4.04 3.32
N THR A 240 -4.38 -5.13 4.06
CA THR A 240 -3.77 -6.44 3.80
C THR A 240 -4.20 -7.00 2.45
N GLY A 241 -5.50 -6.90 2.12
CA GLY A 241 -6.06 -7.36 0.86
C GLY A 241 -5.36 -6.71 -0.34
N TYR A 242 -5.15 -5.40 -0.32
CA TYR A 242 -4.41 -4.71 -1.38
C TYR A 242 -2.93 -5.14 -1.41
N THR A 243 -2.28 -5.19 -0.26
CA THR A 243 -0.85 -5.55 -0.13
C THR A 243 -0.54 -6.92 -0.72
N ILE A 244 -1.50 -7.85 -0.66
CA ILE A 244 -1.43 -9.17 -1.30
C ILE A 244 -1.83 -9.11 -2.77
N LEU A 245 -2.94 -8.43 -3.09
CA LEU A 245 -3.54 -8.44 -4.43
C LEU A 245 -2.63 -7.79 -5.47
N PHE A 246 -1.99 -6.65 -5.14
CA PHE A 246 -1.19 -5.89 -6.11
C PHE A 246 0.02 -6.69 -6.63
N PRO A 247 0.91 -7.30 -5.79
CA PRO A 247 2.00 -8.13 -6.30
C PRO A 247 1.50 -9.35 -7.10
N LEU A 248 0.39 -9.97 -6.70
CA LEU A 248 -0.21 -11.08 -7.44
C LEU A 248 -0.74 -10.64 -8.81
N ALA A 249 -1.36 -9.47 -8.88
CA ALA A 249 -1.82 -8.87 -10.13
C ALA A 249 -0.65 -8.51 -11.06
N PHE A 250 0.41 -7.93 -10.51
CA PHE A 250 1.65 -7.67 -11.24
C PHE A 250 2.26 -8.97 -11.79
N ARG A 251 2.31 -10.02 -10.97
CA ARG A 251 2.75 -11.35 -11.41
C ARG A 251 1.85 -11.91 -12.52
N ALA A 252 0.55 -11.70 -12.46
CA ALA A 252 -0.40 -12.16 -13.49
C ALA A 252 -0.21 -11.47 -14.85
N ALA A 253 0.27 -10.21 -14.85
CA ALA A 253 0.59 -9.48 -16.08
C ALA A 253 1.91 -9.91 -16.74
N LEU A 254 2.76 -10.66 -16.04
CA LEU A 254 4.04 -11.17 -16.52
C LEU A 254 3.90 -12.53 -17.21
N PRO A 255 4.89 -12.94 -18.03
CA PRO A 255 4.93 -14.27 -18.65
C PRO A 255 4.88 -15.39 -17.61
N ARG A 256 4.26 -16.53 -17.99
CA ARG A 256 4.26 -17.74 -17.17
C ARG A 256 5.66 -18.32 -17.05
N GLY A 257 5.90 -19.06 -15.97
CA GLY A 257 7.17 -19.76 -15.73
C GLY A 257 8.16 -19.00 -14.87
N ARG A 258 9.37 -19.55 -14.76
CA ARG A 258 10.42 -19.15 -13.82
C ARG A 258 10.84 -17.68 -13.95
N ARG A 259 11.00 -17.19 -15.17
CA ARG A 259 11.38 -15.80 -15.44
C ARG A 259 10.36 -14.81 -14.89
N GLY A 260 9.05 -15.10 -15.08
CA GLY A 260 7.99 -14.24 -14.58
C GLY A 260 7.95 -14.17 -13.05
N TRP A 261 8.35 -15.24 -12.35
CA TRP A 261 8.46 -15.22 -10.90
C TRP A 261 9.61 -14.33 -10.40
N TRP A 262 10.79 -14.39 -11.07
CA TRP A 262 11.88 -13.47 -10.75
C TRP A 262 11.50 -12.02 -11.05
N ALA A 263 10.88 -11.78 -12.19
CA ALA A 263 10.44 -10.45 -12.59
C ALA A 263 9.37 -9.88 -11.65
N ALA A 264 8.54 -10.72 -11.03
CA ALA A 264 7.51 -10.29 -10.10
C ALA A 264 8.05 -9.63 -8.82
N LEU A 265 9.32 -9.88 -8.46
CA LEU A 265 9.96 -9.21 -7.32
C LEU A 265 10.07 -7.69 -7.55
N ALA A 266 10.01 -7.22 -8.78
CA ALA A 266 9.99 -5.80 -9.11
C ALA A 266 8.68 -5.08 -8.72
N ALA A 267 7.65 -5.80 -8.26
CA ALA A 267 6.40 -5.21 -7.78
C ALA A 267 6.55 -4.47 -6.44
N PHE A 268 7.46 -4.92 -5.57
CA PHE A 268 7.48 -4.54 -4.16
C PHE A 268 7.76 -3.07 -3.85
N PRO A 269 8.57 -2.31 -4.61
CA PRO A 269 8.72 -0.87 -4.39
C PRO A 269 7.40 -0.09 -4.52
N PHE A 270 6.42 -0.62 -5.25
CA PHE A 270 5.15 0.04 -5.56
C PHE A 270 4.03 -0.31 -4.58
N VAL A 271 4.21 -1.31 -3.69
CA VAL A 271 3.16 -1.79 -2.76
C VAL A 271 2.76 -0.70 -1.77
N HIS A 272 3.74 -0.12 -1.05
CA HIS A 272 3.51 0.94 -0.08
C HIS A 272 3.89 2.32 -0.66
N ALA A 273 3.50 2.58 -1.92
CA ALA A 273 3.70 3.87 -2.56
C ALA A 273 2.86 4.98 -1.91
N PHE A 274 3.11 6.23 -2.26
CA PHE A 274 2.40 7.40 -1.74
C PHE A 274 0.87 7.25 -1.72
N PRO A 275 0.19 6.77 -2.78
CA PRO A 275 -1.26 6.63 -2.75
C PRO A 275 -1.77 5.67 -1.66
N PHE A 276 -0.98 4.66 -1.27
CA PHE A 276 -1.35 3.73 -0.21
C PHE A 276 -1.35 4.40 1.17
N GLN A 277 -0.30 5.16 1.46
CA GLN A 277 -0.17 5.89 2.73
C GLN A 277 -1.12 7.09 2.81
N MET A 278 -1.46 7.71 1.68
CA MET A 278 -2.50 8.74 1.62
C MET A 278 -3.89 8.20 1.99
N GLY A 279 -4.13 6.91 1.82
CA GLY A 279 -5.46 6.35 1.97
C GLY A 279 -6.25 6.26 0.66
N PHE A 280 -5.61 6.46 -0.51
CA PHE A 280 -6.26 6.32 -1.83
C PHE A 280 -6.50 4.85 -2.20
N TRP A 281 -7.12 4.12 -1.28
CA TRP A 281 -7.26 2.65 -1.38
C TRP A 281 -8.04 2.22 -2.61
N ASN A 282 -9.06 2.98 -3.01
CA ASN A 282 -9.82 2.74 -4.23
C ASN A 282 -8.94 2.77 -5.47
N PHE A 283 -8.01 3.73 -5.56
CA PHE A 283 -7.02 3.80 -6.63
C PHE A 283 -6.02 2.65 -6.55
N CYS A 284 -5.55 2.29 -5.35
CA CYS A 284 -4.62 1.18 -5.12
C CYS A 284 -5.22 -0.16 -5.60
N TYR A 285 -6.41 -0.49 -5.14
CA TYR A 285 -7.16 -1.67 -5.64
C TYR A 285 -7.42 -1.56 -7.15
N GLY A 286 -7.75 -0.35 -7.61
CA GLY A 286 -7.94 -0.05 -9.03
C GLY A 286 -6.74 -0.44 -9.88
N ILE A 287 -5.50 -0.08 -9.49
CA ILE A 287 -4.27 -0.48 -10.23
C ILE A 287 -4.12 -2.00 -10.27
N ALA A 288 -4.35 -2.69 -9.17
CA ALA A 288 -4.29 -4.16 -9.13
C ALA A 288 -5.31 -4.78 -10.11
N LEU A 289 -6.53 -4.26 -10.11
CA LEU A 289 -7.59 -4.70 -11.05
C LEU A 289 -7.26 -4.34 -12.50
N VAL A 290 -6.62 -3.19 -12.78
CA VAL A 290 -6.10 -2.85 -14.12
C VAL A 290 -5.17 -3.94 -14.62
N LEU A 291 -4.19 -4.34 -13.81
CA LEU A 291 -3.23 -5.38 -14.19
C LEU A 291 -3.90 -6.74 -14.43
N LEU A 292 -4.88 -7.12 -13.61
CA LEU A 292 -5.67 -8.34 -13.82
C LEU A 292 -6.52 -8.26 -15.09
N THR A 293 -7.18 -7.13 -15.33
CA THR A 293 -8.00 -6.89 -16.52
C THR A 293 -7.16 -6.96 -17.80
N VAL A 294 -5.99 -6.30 -17.80
CA VAL A 294 -5.06 -6.35 -18.93
C VAL A 294 -4.50 -7.77 -19.13
N ALA A 295 -4.18 -8.48 -18.04
CA ALA A 295 -3.73 -9.87 -18.12
C ALA A 295 -4.83 -10.79 -18.67
N PHE A 296 -6.09 -10.60 -18.28
CA PHE A 296 -7.23 -11.31 -18.84
C PHE A 296 -7.40 -11.01 -20.34
N TRP A 297 -7.46 -9.72 -20.70
CA TRP A 297 -7.60 -9.30 -22.10
C TRP A 297 -6.43 -9.78 -22.99
N ALA A 298 -5.20 -9.71 -22.50
CA ALA A 298 -4.02 -10.18 -23.24
C ALA A 298 -4.08 -11.67 -23.58
N ARG A 299 -4.70 -12.49 -22.71
CA ARG A 299 -4.91 -13.94 -22.92
C ARG A 299 -5.94 -14.24 -24.00
N THR A 300 -6.88 -13.37 -24.27
CA THR A 300 -7.85 -13.51 -25.37
C THR A 300 -7.25 -13.22 -26.74
N ARG A 301 -5.99 -12.75 -26.78
CA ARG A 301 -5.32 -12.25 -28.00
C ARG A 301 -6.13 -11.16 -28.73
N GLY A 302 -6.97 -10.43 -27.99
CA GLY A 302 -7.85 -9.40 -28.52
C GLY A 302 -9.05 -9.91 -29.31
N ARG A 303 -9.34 -11.22 -29.28
CA ARG A 303 -10.59 -11.79 -29.79
C ARG A 303 -11.60 -11.84 -28.65
N LEU A 304 -12.70 -11.15 -28.82
CA LEU A 304 -13.77 -11.09 -27.84
C LEU A 304 -15.01 -11.79 -28.43
N ASP A 305 -15.28 -12.97 -27.90
CA ASP A 305 -16.62 -13.56 -27.99
C ASP A 305 -17.59 -12.86 -27.02
N PRO A 306 -18.89 -13.01 -27.15
CA PRO A 306 -19.86 -12.33 -26.28
C PRO A 306 -19.60 -12.50 -24.78
N PRO A 307 -19.31 -13.71 -24.23
CA PRO A 307 -19.05 -13.85 -22.78
C PRO A 307 -17.76 -13.17 -22.32
N ARG A 308 -16.72 -13.14 -23.16
CA ARG A 308 -15.47 -12.40 -22.80
C ARG A 308 -15.67 -10.89 -22.90
N ALA A 309 -16.46 -10.43 -23.88
CA ALA A 309 -16.82 -9.02 -23.98
C ALA A 309 -17.65 -8.58 -22.76
N ALA A 310 -18.65 -9.36 -22.35
CA ALA A 310 -19.42 -9.12 -21.15
C ALA A 310 -18.55 -9.11 -19.88
N GLY A 311 -17.64 -10.06 -19.76
CA GLY A 311 -16.67 -10.09 -18.64
C GLY A 311 -15.77 -8.87 -18.60
N LEU A 312 -15.27 -8.37 -19.75
CA LEU A 312 -14.51 -7.13 -19.82
C LEU A 312 -15.35 -5.89 -19.50
N SER A 313 -16.60 -5.85 -19.93
CA SER A 313 -17.53 -4.76 -19.57
C SER A 313 -17.78 -4.73 -18.05
N ALA A 314 -18.03 -5.88 -17.44
CA ALA A 314 -18.19 -5.98 -15.98
C ALA A 314 -16.92 -5.53 -15.24
N LEU A 315 -15.73 -5.98 -15.67
CA LEU A 315 -14.45 -5.51 -15.11
C LEU A 315 -14.25 -4.01 -15.34
N GLY A 316 -14.64 -3.47 -16.48
CA GLY A 316 -14.61 -2.03 -16.77
C GLY A 316 -15.50 -1.22 -15.82
N LEU A 317 -16.71 -1.69 -15.56
CA LEU A 317 -17.61 -1.08 -14.57
C LEU A 317 -17.04 -1.14 -13.16
N ILE A 318 -16.51 -2.28 -12.73
CA ILE A 318 -15.83 -2.44 -11.43
C ILE A 318 -14.64 -1.49 -11.32
N LEU A 319 -13.86 -1.34 -12.40
CA LEU A 319 -12.72 -0.40 -12.44
C LEU A 319 -13.18 1.05 -12.32
N PHE A 320 -14.27 1.44 -12.99
CA PHE A 320 -14.81 2.79 -12.85
C PHE A 320 -15.30 3.03 -11.42
N LEU A 321 -16.08 2.09 -10.86
CA LEU A 321 -16.56 2.16 -9.47
C LEU A 321 -15.40 2.11 -8.45
N ALA A 322 -14.30 1.43 -8.78
CA ALA A 322 -13.11 1.50 -7.97
C ALA A 322 -12.50 2.90 -8.03
N HIS A 323 -12.16 3.38 -9.23
CA HIS A 323 -11.56 4.71 -9.40
C HIS A 323 -11.54 5.14 -10.87
N ALA A 324 -12.01 6.33 -11.17
CA ALA A 324 -12.05 6.88 -12.55
C ALA A 324 -10.68 6.82 -13.25
N THR A 325 -9.61 7.23 -12.56
CA THR A 325 -8.23 7.18 -13.12
C THR A 325 -7.78 5.74 -13.39
N ALA A 326 -8.19 4.75 -12.57
CA ALA A 326 -7.84 3.35 -12.80
C ALA A 326 -8.53 2.80 -14.06
N PHE A 327 -9.81 3.15 -14.26
CA PHE A 327 -10.50 2.81 -15.50
C PHE A 327 -9.81 3.44 -16.72
N GLY A 328 -9.50 4.75 -16.66
CA GLY A 328 -8.73 5.44 -17.71
C GLY A 328 -7.37 4.78 -17.97
N ALA A 329 -6.65 4.37 -16.93
CA ALA A 329 -5.38 3.65 -17.06
C ALA A 329 -5.54 2.30 -17.79
N ALA A 330 -6.62 1.55 -17.51
CA ALA A 330 -6.90 0.30 -18.23
C ALA A 330 -7.13 0.56 -19.73
N VAL A 331 -7.87 1.61 -20.08
CA VAL A 331 -8.12 2.02 -21.48
C VAL A 331 -6.80 2.42 -22.15
N VAL A 332 -5.95 3.24 -21.50
CA VAL A 332 -4.64 3.66 -22.03
C VAL A 332 -3.73 2.45 -22.27
N ILE A 333 -3.60 1.56 -21.30
CA ILE A 333 -2.75 0.36 -21.44
C ILE A 333 -3.28 -0.55 -22.56
N ALA A 334 -4.57 -0.88 -22.53
CA ALA A 334 -5.17 -1.76 -23.54
C ALA A 334 -5.07 -1.17 -24.96
N GLY A 335 -5.38 0.12 -25.10
CA GLY A 335 -5.27 0.86 -26.36
C GLY A 335 -3.83 0.88 -26.88
N THR A 336 -2.87 1.20 -26.02
CA THR A 336 -1.44 1.25 -26.40
C THR A 336 -0.92 -0.13 -26.80
N LEU A 337 -1.24 -1.19 -26.04
CA LEU A 337 -0.85 -2.57 -26.38
C LEU A 337 -1.48 -3.04 -27.68
N LEU A 338 -2.75 -2.66 -27.95
CA LEU A 338 -3.45 -3.01 -29.18
C LEU A 338 -2.84 -2.26 -30.37
N ALA A 339 -2.64 -0.95 -30.27
CA ALA A 339 -2.02 -0.13 -31.30
C ALA A 339 -0.60 -0.59 -31.64
N TRP A 340 0.21 -0.92 -30.61
CA TRP A 340 1.54 -1.47 -30.79
C TRP A 340 1.53 -2.79 -31.60
N ARG A 341 0.64 -3.73 -31.20
CA ARG A 341 0.49 -5.01 -31.92
C ARG A 341 -0.01 -4.81 -33.35
N ALA A 342 -0.93 -3.87 -33.57
CA ALA A 342 -1.42 -3.51 -34.89
C ALA A 342 -0.28 -2.97 -35.77
N ALA A 343 0.50 -2.02 -35.26
CA ALA A 343 1.66 -1.43 -35.96
C ALA A 343 2.68 -2.51 -36.36
N LEU A 344 3.00 -3.45 -35.45
CA LEU A 344 3.90 -4.57 -35.76
C LEU A 344 3.33 -5.51 -36.83
N ALA A 345 2.03 -5.81 -36.79
CA ALA A 345 1.39 -6.68 -37.76
C ALA A 345 1.32 -6.02 -39.15
N LEU A 346 0.96 -4.73 -39.20
CA LEU A 346 0.95 -3.95 -40.44
C LEU A 346 2.36 -3.83 -41.06
N ARG A 347 3.38 -3.55 -40.22
CA ARG A 347 4.77 -3.50 -40.68
C ARG A 347 5.23 -4.84 -41.32
N ARG A 348 4.77 -5.98 -40.78
CA ARG A 348 5.06 -7.32 -41.34
C ARG A 348 4.25 -7.63 -42.60
N ALA A 349 3.13 -6.96 -42.79
CA ALA A 349 2.27 -7.12 -43.97
C ALA A 349 2.69 -6.23 -45.16
N ARG A 350 3.62 -5.28 -44.93
CA ARG A 350 4.15 -4.39 -45.98
C ARG A 350 4.69 -5.22 -47.14
N GLY A 351 4.39 -4.84 -48.35
CA GLY A 351 4.73 -5.57 -49.57
C GLY A 351 3.57 -6.36 -50.18
N SER A 352 2.41 -6.47 -49.50
CA SER A 352 1.18 -7.07 -50.08
C SER A 352 -0.05 -6.22 -49.66
N PRO A 353 -0.63 -5.44 -50.57
CA PRO A 353 -1.80 -4.62 -50.29
C PRO A 353 -2.97 -5.43 -49.70
N ALA A 354 -3.25 -6.60 -50.26
CA ALA A 354 -4.31 -7.50 -49.78
C ALA A 354 -4.07 -7.99 -48.34
N ARG A 355 -2.81 -8.33 -47.99
CA ARG A 355 -2.43 -8.71 -46.61
C ARG A 355 -2.55 -7.54 -45.67
N THR A 356 -2.08 -6.36 -46.05
CA THR A 356 -2.19 -5.13 -45.26
C THR A 356 -3.63 -4.79 -44.96
N ALA A 357 -4.53 -4.79 -45.96
CA ALA A 357 -5.95 -4.54 -45.78
C ALA A 357 -6.62 -5.57 -44.87
N ARG A 358 -6.25 -6.87 -44.98
CA ARG A 358 -6.77 -7.93 -44.11
C ARG A 358 -6.34 -7.70 -42.63
N VAL A 359 -5.08 -7.36 -42.42
CA VAL A 359 -4.53 -7.06 -41.06
C VAL A 359 -5.22 -5.83 -40.48
N ALA A 360 -5.35 -4.77 -41.28
CA ALA A 360 -6.02 -3.53 -40.85
C ALA A 360 -7.46 -3.80 -40.40
N ARG A 361 -8.25 -4.52 -41.22
CA ARG A 361 -9.62 -4.91 -40.86
C ARG A 361 -9.67 -5.78 -39.60
N ALA A 362 -8.77 -6.72 -39.43
CA ALA A 362 -8.73 -7.57 -38.24
C ALA A 362 -8.44 -6.78 -36.96
N TYR A 363 -7.55 -5.79 -37.01
CA TYR A 363 -7.26 -4.94 -35.84
C TYR A 363 -8.32 -3.86 -35.60
N ALA A 364 -8.96 -3.33 -36.64
CA ALA A 364 -10.13 -2.46 -36.52
C ALA A 364 -11.29 -3.19 -35.81
N GLY A 365 -11.57 -4.46 -36.18
CA GLY A 365 -12.58 -5.26 -35.51
C GLY A 365 -12.23 -5.53 -34.02
N ARG A 366 -10.95 -5.75 -33.69
CA ARG A 366 -10.50 -5.89 -32.29
C ARG A 366 -10.65 -4.59 -31.50
N ALA A 367 -10.33 -3.45 -32.13
CA ALA A 367 -10.50 -2.13 -31.52
C ALA A 367 -11.98 -1.84 -31.27
N ALA A 368 -12.83 -2.12 -32.25
CA ALA A 368 -14.30 -1.97 -32.10
C ALA A 368 -14.84 -2.84 -30.95
N GLY A 369 -14.46 -4.12 -30.92
CA GLY A 369 -14.86 -5.02 -29.82
C GLY A 369 -14.36 -4.54 -28.45
N ALA A 370 -13.16 -4.01 -28.36
CA ALA A 370 -12.64 -3.45 -27.10
C ALA A 370 -13.38 -2.17 -26.69
N LEU A 371 -13.72 -1.30 -27.65
CA LEU A 371 -14.53 -0.10 -27.42
C LEU A 371 -15.96 -0.47 -26.95
N VAL A 372 -16.62 -1.43 -27.58
CA VAL A 372 -17.93 -1.91 -27.14
C VAL A 372 -17.85 -2.46 -25.71
N ALA A 373 -16.82 -3.25 -25.39
CA ALA A 373 -16.65 -3.74 -24.03
C ALA A 373 -16.35 -2.63 -23.02
N ALA A 374 -15.65 -1.57 -23.42
CA ALA A 374 -15.37 -0.42 -22.55
C ALA A 374 -16.50 0.61 -22.49
N ALA A 375 -17.45 0.58 -23.42
CA ALA A 375 -18.48 1.61 -23.59
C ALA A 375 -19.25 1.95 -22.30
N PRO A 376 -19.73 0.98 -21.48
CA PRO A 376 -20.44 1.32 -20.25
C PRO A 376 -19.58 2.16 -19.29
N GLY A 377 -18.31 1.78 -19.08
CA GLY A 377 -17.38 2.55 -18.25
C GLY A 377 -17.00 3.90 -18.86
N LEU A 378 -16.87 3.99 -20.19
CA LEU A 378 -16.59 5.25 -20.89
C LEU A 378 -17.74 6.25 -20.76
N VAL A 379 -18.99 5.76 -20.86
CA VAL A 379 -20.18 6.61 -20.64
C VAL A 379 -20.18 7.14 -19.21
N LEU A 380 -19.97 6.30 -18.21
CA LEU A 380 -19.90 6.72 -16.82
C LEU A 380 -18.76 7.72 -16.57
N LEU A 381 -17.58 7.48 -17.17
CA LEU A 381 -16.45 8.39 -17.06
C LEU A 381 -16.75 9.74 -17.71
N ALA A 382 -17.38 9.74 -18.89
CA ALA A 382 -17.79 10.98 -19.58
C ALA A 382 -18.81 11.77 -18.77
N VAL A 383 -19.87 11.12 -18.28
CA VAL A 383 -20.87 11.76 -17.41
C VAL A 383 -20.23 12.32 -16.14
N TRP A 384 -19.33 11.56 -15.51
CA TRP A 384 -18.59 12.00 -14.34
C TRP A 384 -17.74 13.25 -14.65
N THR A 385 -16.95 13.21 -15.72
CA THR A 385 -16.06 14.32 -16.09
C THR A 385 -16.87 15.58 -16.45
N LEU A 386 -17.98 15.42 -17.16
CA LEU A 386 -18.87 16.55 -17.52
C LEU A 386 -19.52 17.20 -16.29
N ARG A 387 -19.93 16.41 -15.31
CA ARG A 387 -20.49 16.95 -14.05
C ARG A 387 -19.49 17.75 -13.24
N HIS A 388 -18.20 17.46 -13.36
CA HIS A 388 -17.12 18.14 -12.65
C HIS A 388 -16.32 19.08 -13.55
N ALA A 389 -16.77 19.32 -14.79
CA ALA A 389 -16.20 20.31 -15.68
C ALA A 389 -16.37 21.71 -15.04
N GLY A 390 -15.33 22.49 -14.96
CA GLY A 390 -15.35 23.81 -14.33
C GLY A 390 -14.85 23.87 -12.89
N GLN A 391 -14.58 22.73 -12.27
CA GLN A 391 -13.83 22.74 -10.99
C GLN A 391 -12.41 23.23 -11.20
N ARG A 392 -11.84 23.90 -10.18
CA ARG A 392 -10.48 24.46 -10.23
C ARG A 392 -9.48 23.37 -10.57
N SER A 393 -8.62 23.63 -11.56
CA SER A 393 -7.49 22.77 -11.91
C SER A 393 -6.18 23.51 -11.55
N SER A 394 -5.20 22.79 -11.03
CA SER A 394 -3.86 23.32 -10.78
C SER A 394 -2.83 22.54 -11.55
N ARG A 395 -1.78 23.22 -12.01
CA ARG A 395 -0.65 22.61 -12.70
C ARG A 395 0.64 22.93 -11.97
N LEU A 396 1.51 21.94 -11.86
CA LEU A 396 2.86 22.13 -11.37
C LEU A 396 3.78 22.60 -12.50
N PRO A 397 4.84 23.36 -12.19
CA PRO A 397 5.83 23.76 -13.16
C PRO A 397 6.53 22.54 -13.81
N PRO A 398 6.84 22.56 -15.12
CA PRO A 398 7.45 21.42 -15.82
C PRO A 398 8.77 20.94 -15.21
N PHE A 399 9.61 21.85 -14.71
CA PHE A 399 10.89 21.49 -14.08
C PHE A 399 10.66 20.74 -12.74
N GLU A 400 9.66 21.14 -11.97
CA GLU A 400 9.28 20.46 -10.73
C GLU A 400 8.74 19.05 -11.03
N LEU A 401 7.90 18.91 -12.05
CA LEU A 401 7.43 17.63 -12.54
C LEU A 401 8.59 16.74 -12.96
N ALA A 402 9.57 17.29 -13.73
CA ALA A 402 10.75 16.52 -14.13
C ALA A 402 11.58 16.05 -12.95
N ALA A 403 11.82 16.90 -11.95
CA ALA A 403 12.53 16.58 -10.74
C ALA A 403 11.80 15.49 -9.91
N LYS A 404 10.48 15.62 -9.75
CA LYS A 404 9.64 14.62 -9.05
C LYS A 404 9.63 13.28 -9.77
N LEU A 405 9.57 13.25 -11.09
CA LEU A 405 9.62 12.02 -11.87
C LEU A 405 10.98 11.34 -11.75
N ALA A 406 12.08 12.11 -11.87
CA ALA A 406 13.44 11.59 -11.72
C ALA A 406 13.69 11.00 -10.33
N ALA A 407 13.16 11.61 -9.28
CA ALA A 407 13.23 11.11 -7.91
C ALA A 407 12.21 9.99 -7.61
N ALA A 408 11.40 9.55 -8.58
CA ALA A 408 10.26 8.66 -8.34
C ALA A 408 9.41 9.08 -7.13
N TYR A 409 9.09 10.37 -7.04
CA TYR A 409 8.47 11.00 -5.86
C TYR A 409 7.10 10.40 -5.50
N ALA A 410 6.43 9.74 -6.44
CA ALA A 410 5.22 8.95 -6.22
C ALA A 410 5.42 7.75 -5.27
N LEU A 411 6.68 7.39 -4.93
CA LEU A 411 7.01 6.35 -3.95
C LEU A 411 7.33 6.90 -2.56
N VAL A 412 7.48 8.23 -2.43
CA VAL A 412 7.81 8.92 -1.17
C VAL A 412 6.53 9.25 -0.41
N SER A 413 6.46 8.93 0.87
CA SER A 413 5.22 9.07 1.64
C SER A 413 5.38 9.76 3.01
N ILE A 414 5.84 9.06 4.02
CA ILE A 414 5.82 9.51 5.41
C ILE A 414 7.17 9.99 5.94
N ASP A 415 8.27 9.65 5.27
CA ASP A 415 9.62 10.04 5.68
C ASP A 415 10.40 10.67 4.52
N ARG A 416 11.05 11.79 4.78
CA ARG A 416 11.86 12.49 3.78
C ARG A 416 13.03 11.65 3.26
N ARG A 417 13.59 10.77 4.09
CA ARG A 417 14.69 9.86 3.72
C ARG A 417 14.29 8.88 2.62
N GLU A 418 12.99 8.64 2.43
CA GLU A 418 12.47 7.82 1.32
C GLU A 418 12.85 8.36 -0.06
N ILE A 419 13.13 9.68 -0.19
CA ILE A 419 13.51 10.30 -1.48
C ILE A 419 14.73 9.60 -2.09
N VAL A 420 15.73 9.28 -1.27
CA VAL A 420 16.96 8.61 -1.73
C VAL A 420 16.64 7.22 -2.27
N LEU A 421 15.83 6.44 -1.53
CA LEU A 421 15.45 5.09 -1.94
C LEU A 421 14.55 5.11 -3.18
N ALA A 422 13.64 6.07 -3.27
CA ALA A 422 12.79 6.27 -4.44
C ALA A 422 13.62 6.65 -5.68
N ALA A 423 14.59 7.56 -5.54
CA ALA A 423 15.53 7.90 -6.60
C ALA A 423 16.38 6.69 -7.05
N CYS A 424 16.78 5.81 -6.12
CA CYS A 424 17.43 4.55 -6.46
C CYS A 424 16.52 3.63 -7.29
N VAL A 425 15.22 3.54 -6.99
CA VAL A 425 14.26 2.80 -7.83
C VAL A 425 14.21 3.38 -9.24
N SER A 426 14.08 4.72 -9.35
CA SER A 426 14.07 5.42 -10.65
C SER A 426 15.35 5.17 -11.44
N ALA A 427 16.51 5.30 -10.80
CA ALA A 427 17.81 5.06 -11.42
C ALA A 427 17.97 3.62 -11.92
N VAL A 428 17.61 2.61 -11.11
CA VAL A 428 17.66 1.19 -11.50
C VAL A 428 16.76 0.93 -12.70
N LEU A 429 15.54 1.47 -12.72
CA LEU A 429 14.63 1.32 -13.86
C LEU A 429 15.14 2.05 -15.11
N ALA A 430 15.59 3.31 -14.97
CA ALA A 430 16.10 4.11 -16.08
C ALA A 430 17.34 3.47 -16.73
N ILE A 431 18.31 3.05 -15.90
CA ILE A 431 19.52 2.35 -16.37
C ILE A 431 19.14 1.06 -17.10
N ALA A 432 18.24 0.25 -16.52
CA ALA A 432 17.79 -0.99 -17.13
C ALA A 432 17.06 -0.76 -18.46
N VAL A 433 16.17 0.24 -18.52
CA VAL A 433 15.47 0.62 -19.75
C VAL A 433 16.46 1.08 -20.80
N LEU A 434 17.34 2.03 -20.47
CA LEU A 434 18.33 2.58 -21.39
C LEU A 434 19.27 1.49 -21.92
N HIS A 435 19.82 0.67 -21.02
CA HIS A 435 20.70 -0.45 -21.38
C HIS A 435 20.01 -1.40 -22.37
N LEU A 436 18.77 -1.83 -22.06
CA LEU A 436 18.03 -2.74 -22.92
C LEU A 436 17.67 -2.12 -24.27
N VAL A 437 17.33 -0.83 -24.32
CA VAL A 437 17.07 -0.10 -25.57
C VAL A 437 18.33 -0.03 -26.42
N LEU A 438 19.48 0.37 -25.84
CA LEU A 438 20.76 0.48 -26.54
C LEU A 438 21.25 -0.86 -27.07
N VAL A 439 21.23 -1.92 -26.24
CA VAL A 439 21.61 -3.30 -26.68
C VAL A 439 20.73 -3.78 -27.82
N ARG A 440 19.44 -3.46 -27.80
CA ARG A 440 18.53 -3.86 -28.88
C ARG A 440 18.72 -3.03 -30.14
N ALA A 441 19.02 -1.73 -30.00
CA ALA A 441 19.31 -0.87 -31.13
C ALA A 441 20.59 -1.32 -31.84
N SER A 442 21.66 -1.58 -31.10
CA SER A 442 22.96 -2.04 -31.63
C SER A 442 22.87 -3.44 -32.29
N SER A 443 22.09 -4.35 -31.70
CA SER A 443 21.88 -5.69 -32.25
C SER A 443 20.82 -5.79 -33.34
N ARG A 444 20.23 -4.64 -33.75
CA ARG A 444 19.11 -4.58 -34.70
C ARG A 444 17.97 -5.55 -34.36
N ALA A 445 17.74 -5.76 -33.06
CA ALA A 445 16.77 -6.72 -32.57
C ALA A 445 15.34 -6.35 -33.02
N ARG A 446 14.58 -7.36 -33.43
CA ARG A 446 13.20 -7.17 -33.91
C ARG A 446 12.31 -6.68 -32.75
N LEU A 447 11.44 -5.70 -33.05
CA LEU A 447 10.39 -5.24 -32.15
C LEU A 447 9.42 -6.38 -31.82
N ARG A 448 8.95 -6.45 -30.58
CA ARG A 448 8.12 -7.53 -30.03
C ARG A 448 6.81 -6.99 -29.45
N PRO A 449 5.74 -7.81 -29.36
CA PRO A 449 4.48 -7.39 -28.75
C PRO A 449 4.61 -6.86 -27.31
N GLN A 450 5.57 -7.38 -26.55
CA GLN A 450 5.84 -6.97 -25.16
C GLN A 450 6.39 -5.54 -25.05
N ASP A 451 6.94 -4.98 -26.14
CA ASP A 451 7.43 -3.60 -26.16
C ASP A 451 6.30 -2.57 -26.04
N GLY A 452 5.06 -3.01 -26.23
CA GLY A 452 3.89 -2.20 -25.91
C GLY A 452 3.83 -1.74 -24.45
N TRP A 453 4.46 -2.43 -23.51
CA TRP A 453 4.57 -1.94 -22.12
C TRP A 453 5.49 -0.72 -22.00
N LEU A 454 6.56 -0.63 -22.79
CA LEU A 454 7.39 0.57 -22.84
C LEU A 454 6.63 1.72 -23.48
N ALA A 455 5.84 1.44 -24.52
CA ALA A 455 4.96 2.46 -25.12
C ALA A 455 3.88 2.92 -24.12
N ALA A 456 3.34 2.03 -23.27
CA ALA A 456 2.43 2.42 -22.20
C ALA A 456 3.14 3.27 -21.13
N ALA A 457 4.37 2.93 -20.75
CA ALA A 457 5.17 3.77 -19.84
C ALA A 457 5.39 5.17 -20.41
N ALA A 458 5.73 5.28 -21.70
CA ALA A 458 5.87 6.55 -22.39
C ALA A 458 4.55 7.34 -22.48
N ALA A 459 3.41 6.64 -22.70
CA ALA A 459 2.10 7.29 -22.70
C ALA A 459 1.75 7.87 -21.32
N PHE A 460 2.01 7.16 -20.23
CA PHE A 460 1.80 7.69 -18.88
C PHE A 460 2.78 8.81 -18.53
N ALA A 461 4.03 8.75 -18.99
CA ALA A 461 4.97 9.85 -18.85
C ALA A 461 4.49 11.10 -19.62
N ALA A 462 3.93 10.92 -20.82
CA ALA A 462 3.33 12.04 -21.56
C ALA A 462 2.10 12.62 -20.82
N LEU A 463 1.20 11.77 -20.30
CA LEU A 463 0.05 12.19 -19.51
C LEU A 463 0.47 12.88 -18.20
N TYR A 464 1.58 12.46 -17.60
CA TYR A 464 2.16 13.07 -16.41
C TYR A 464 2.48 14.56 -16.61
N PHE A 465 3.02 14.93 -17.77
CA PHE A 465 3.30 16.32 -18.11
C PHE A 465 2.09 17.07 -18.69
N ALA A 466 1.15 16.35 -19.32
CA ALA A 466 0.01 16.96 -20.00
C ALA A 466 -1.16 17.28 -19.07
N LEU A 467 -1.44 16.42 -18.09
CA LEU A 467 -2.59 16.57 -17.21
C LEU A 467 -2.30 17.57 -16.06
N PRO A 468 -3.31 18.33 -15.62
CA PRO A 468 -3.23 19.07 -14.36
C PRO A 468 -3.11 18.11 -13.18
N ASP A 469 -2.54 18.58 -12.06
CA ASP A 469 -2.40 17.79 -10.85
C ASP A 469 -3.72 17.63 -10.08
N VAL A 470 -4.63 18.60 -10.24
CA VAL A 470 -6.01 18.54 -9.72
C VAL A 470 -6.98 18.57 -10.89
N VAL A 471 -7.83 17.56 -11.01
CA VAL A 471 -8.84 17.39 -12.07
C VAL A 471 -10.11 16.78 -11.49
N ALA A 472 -11.27 17.36 -11.78
CA ALA A 472 -12.58 16.81 -11.44
C ALA A 472 -12.67 16.31 -9.97
N ALA A 473 -12.31 17.17 -9.02
CA ALA A 473 -12.22 16.90 -7.60
C ALA A 473 -11.17 15.84 -7.18
N GLY A 474 -10.35 15.35 -8.10
CA GLY A 474 -9.23 14.44 -7.81
C GLY A 474 -7.91 15.19 -7.75
N ALA A 475 -7.17 15.05 -6.64
CA ALA A 475 -5.82 15.59 -6.48
C ALA A 475 -4.73 14.55 -6.75
N TYR A 476 -3.46 15.00 -6.88
CA TYR A 476 -2.29 14.14 -7.07
C TYR A 476 -2.36 13.27 -8.33
N VAL A 477 -2.88 13.81 -9.42
CA VAL A 477 -2.98 13.10 -10.71
C VAL A 477 -1.59 12.81 -11.26
N SER A 478 -0.63 13.72 -11.10
CA SER A 478 0.76 13.53 -11.48
C SER A 478 1.40 12.33 -10.77
N ASP A 479 1.24 12.18 -9.46
CA ASP A 479 1.76 11.02 -8.72
C ASP A 479 1.18 9.69 -9.23
N ARG A 480 -0.10 9.69 -9.62
CA ARG A 480 -0.75 8.50 -10.18
C ARG A 480 -0.20 8.14 -11.56
N MET A 481 0.02 9.13 -12.43
CA MET A 481 0.60 8.91 -13.75
C MET A 481 2.06 8.46 -13.64
N ALA A 482 2.86 9.06 -12.76
CA ALA A 482 4.24 8.65 -12.50
C ALA A 482 4.30 7.18 -12.01
N LEU A 483 3.45 6.80 -11.06
CA LEU A 483 3.38 5.43 -10.56
C LEU A 483 3.05 4.43 -11.68
N LEU A 484 2.06 4.74 -12.54
CA LEU A 484 1.67 3.91 -13.68
C LEU A 484 2.79 3.80 -14.73
N ALA A 485 3.55 4.89 -14.96
CA ALA A 485 4.72 4.87 -15.84
C ALA A 485 5.81 3.94 -15.31
N LEU A 486 6.15 4.05 -14.03
CA LEU A 486 7.17 3.22 -13.37
C LEU A 486 6.75 1.73 -13.35
N VAL A 487 5.50 1.42 -13.01
CA VAL A 487 4.94 0.06 -13.04
C VAL A 487 5.00 -0.52 -14.46
N SER A 488 4.63 0.27 -15.48
CA SER A 488 4.66 -0.17 -16.88
C SER A 488 6.11 -0.43 -17.36
N ALA A 489 7.07 0.41 -16.95
CA ALA A 489 8.49 0.21 -17.24
C ALA A 489 9.03 -1.08 -16.58
N ALA A 490 8.68 -1.34 -15.32
CA ALA A 490 9.05 -2.55 -14.62
C ALA A 490 8.45 -3.81 -15.28
N LEU A 491 7.19 -3.74 -15.73
CA LEU A 491 6.54 -4.80 -16.50
C LEU A 491 7.23 -5.03 -17.85
N TRP A 492 7.66 -3.98 -18.54
CA TRP A 492 8.42 -4.14 -19.79
C TRP A 492 9.74 -4.88 -19.59
N ILE A 493 10.51 -4.53 -18.57
CA ILE A 493 11.76 -5.20 -18.22
C ILE A 493 11.50 -6.68 -17.92
N GLY A 494 10.47 -6.98 -17.14
CA GLY A 494 10.08 -8.32 -16.74
C GLY A 494 9.55 -9.19 -17.90
N ALA A 495 8.69 -8.62 -18.75
CA ALA A 495 8.07 -9.28 -19.89
C ALA A 495 9.00 -9.39 -21.10
N GLY A 496 10.01 -8.53 -21.18
CA GLY A 496 10.91 -8.42 -22.34
C GLY A 496 11.72 -9.69 -22.59
N ALA A 497 11.41 -10.43 -23.64
CA ALA A 497 12.13 -11.66 -24.01
C ALA A 497 13.59 -11.42 -24.46
N ALA A 498 13.97 -10.18 -24.70
CA ALA A 498 15.31 -9.80 -25.17
C ALA A 498 16.34 -9.60 -24.05
N ALA A 499 15.90 -9.33 -22.80
CA ALA A 499 16.81 -9.22 -21.69
C ALA A 499 17.31 -10.62 -21.26
N PRO A 500 18.59 -10.82 -20.98
CA PRO A 500 19.07 -12.05 -20.36
C PRO A 500 18.34 -12.32 -19.04
N ALA A 501 18.01 -13.57 -18.76
CA ALA A 501 17.31 -13.94 -17.52
C ALA A 501 18.06 -13.47 -16.25
N VAL A 502 19.39 -13.44 -16.32
CA VAL A 502 20.27 -12.94 -15.27
C VAL A 502 20.08 -11.44 -15.04
N ALA A 503 19.97 -10.64 -16.11
CA ALA A 503 19.76 -9.20 -16.00
C ALA A 503 18.40 -8.88 -15.35
N VAL A 504 17.32 -9.54 -15.80
CA VAL A 504 15.99 -9.40 -15.18
C VAL A 504 16.05 -9.75 -13.70
N ARG A 505 16.70 -10.86 -13.36
CA ARG A 505 16.86 -11.28 -11.96
C ARG A 505 17.62 -10.23 -11.13
N ARG A 506 18.74 -9.70 -11.63
CA ARG A 506 19.53 -8.67 -10.91
C ARG A 506 18.73 -7.41 -10.67
N VAL A 507 18.08 -6.88 -11.70
CA VAL A 507 17.21 -5.69 -11.58
C VAL A 507 16.09 -5.93 -10.58
N SER A 508 15.39 -7.05 -10.67
CA SER A 508 14.29 -7.36 -9.77
C SER A 508 14.73 -7.56 -8.32
N PHE A 509 15.90 -8.14 -8.09
CA PHE A 509 16.50 -8.23 -6.75
C PHE A 509 16.91 -6.87 -6.20
N ALA A 510 17.52 -6.00 -7.01
CA ALA A 510 17.86 -4.65 -6.59
C ALA A 510 16.61 -3.88 -6.18
N LEU A 511 15.55 -3.93 -6.97
CA LEU A 511 14.26 -3.30 -6.66
C LEU A 511 13.64 -3.88 -5.37
N ALA A 512 13.66 -5.20 -5.19
CA ALA A 512 13.15 -5.83 -3.98
C ALA A 512 13.97 -5.45 -2.74
N ALA A 513 15.30 -5.37 -2.85
CA ALA A 513 16.17 -4.94 -1.75
C ALA A 513 15.90 -3.49 -1.34
N ILE A 514 15.73 -2.59 -2.33
CA ILE A 514 15.34 -1.19 -2.07
C ILE A 514 13.96 -1.13 -1.40
N ALA A 515 13.01 -1.97 -1.82
CA ALA A 515 11.69 -2.04 -1.21
C ALA A 515 11.75 -2.48 0.26
N VAL A 516 12.59 -3.46 0.59
CA VAL A 516 12.80 -3.91 1.98
C VAL A 516 13.45 -2.80 2.82
N ALA A 517 14.44 -2.10 2.28
CA ALA A 517 15.07 -0.97 2.96
C ALA A 517 14.05 0.16 3.21
N ALA A 518 13.21 0.49 2.21
CA ALA A 518 12.15 1.49 2.36
C ALA A 518 11.10 1.05 3.39
N LEU A 519 10.76 -0.23 3.42
CA LEU A 519 9.83 -0.77 4.41
C LEU A 519 10.35 -0.67 5.83
N ALA A 520 11.63 -0.98 6.05
CA ALA A 520 12.27 -0.86 7.37
C ALA A 520 12.28 0.61 7.85
N LEU A 521 12.66 1.54 6.96
CA LEU A 521 12.63 2.97 7.23
C LEU A 521 11.22 3.46 7.59
N ARG A 522 10.22 3.05 6.83
CA ARG A 522 8.81 3.41 7.06
C ARG A 522 8.29 2.82 8.37
N PHE A 523 8.68 1.59 8.70
CA PHE A 523 8.17 0.92 9.89
C PHE A 523 8.52 1.65 11.18
N GLU A 524 9.77 2.16 11.28
CA GLU A 524 10.18 3.03 12.38
C GLU A 524 9.24 4.24 12.52
N LYS A 525 9.04 4.95 11.39
CA LYS A 525 8.17 6.13 11.35
C LYS A 525 6.68 5.80 11.58
N GLN A 526 6.22 4.67 11.08
CA GLN A 526 4.84 4.20 11.31
C GLN A 526 4.56 3.89 12.79
N ARG A 527 5.52 3.30 13.48
CA ARG A 527 5.42 3.07 14.94
C ARG A 527 5.30 4.38 15.71
N GLU A 528 6.15 5.33 15.39
CA GLU A 528 6.15 6.63 16.01
C GLU A 528 4.83 7.36 15.77
N LEU A 529 4.40 7.48 14.50
CA LEU A 529 3.12 8.09 14.14
C LEU A 529 1.93 7.39 14.80
N SER A 530 1.92 6.03 14.86
CA SER A 530 0.87 5.26 15.53
C SER A 530 0.73 5.65 17.00
N SER A 531 1.84 5.88 17.72
CA SER A 531 1.81 6.26 19.13
C SER A 531 1.19 7.66 19.34
N TYR A 532 1.35 8.56 18.38
CA TYR A 532 0.67 9.87 18.42
C TYR A 532 -0.82 9.77 18.04
N VAL A 533 -1.17 8.86 17.10
CA VAL A 533 -2.60 8.59 16.81
C VAL A 533 -3.29 7.97 18.03
N GLU A 534 -2.61 7.12 18.79
CA GLU A 534 -3.13 6.58 20.06
C GLU A 534 -3.44 7.70 21.06
N GLU A 535 -2.55 8.69 21.17
CA GLU A 535 -2.78 9.88 22.00
C GLU A 535 -3.97 10.70 21.48
N TYR A 536 -4.11 10.87 20.17
CA TYR A 536 -5.29 11.54 19.59
C TYR A 536 -6.59 10.81 19.93
N VAL A 537 -6.61 9.49 19.81
CA VAL A 537 -7.81 8.67 20.04
C VAL A 537 -8.18 8.61 21.53
N SER A 538 -7.29 9.00 22.46
CA SER A 538 -7.62 9.13 23.88
C SER A 538 -8.81 10.09 24.12
N ALA A 539 -9.09 11.01 23.19
CA ALA A 539 -10.29 11.85 23.19
C ALA A 539 -11.60 11.06 23.31
N ALA A 540 -11.65 9.83 22.81
CA ALA A 540 -12.88 9.04 22.78
C ALA A 540 -13.49 8.83 24.18
N SER A 541 -12.67 8.71 25.23
CA SER A 541 -13.13 8.58 26.62
C SER A 541 -13.66 9.89 27.22
N HIS A 542 -13.42 11.04 26.61
CA HIS A 542 -13.73 12.35 27.14
C HIS A 542 -14.85 13.10 26.39
N VAL A 543 -15.15 12.69 25.14
CA VAL A 543 -16.18 13.38 24.36
C VAL A 543 -17.57 12.71 24.45
N GLY A 544 -17.66 11.50 25.03
CA GLY A 544 -18.93 10.76 25.11
C GLY A 544 -19.45 10.28 23.75
N ALA A 545 -20.62 9.63 23.78
CA ALA A 545 -21.23 9.08 22.58
C ALA A 545 -22.09 10.11 21.84
N HIS A 546 -22.22 9.94 20.51
CA HIS A 546 -23.14 10.68 19.64
C HIS A 546 -22.98 12.20 19.71
N ARG A 547 -21.76 12.71 19.59
CA ARG A 547 -21.43 14.13 19.64
C ARG A 547 -21.10 14.71 18.27
N VAL A 548 -21.30 16.02 18.12
CA VAL A 548 -20.86 16.81 16.97
C VAL A 548 -19.49 17.37 17.30
N LEU A 549 -18.48 16.94 16.54
CA LEU A 549 -17.08 17.27 16.75
C LEU A 549 -16.56 18.20 15.64
N LEU A 550 -15.78 19.19 16.03
CA LEU A 550 -15.03 20.03 15.10
C LEU A 550 -13.52 19.83 15.33
N PRO A 551 -12.83 19.06 14.52
CA PRO A 551 -11.38 18.93 14.61
C PRO A 551 -10.67 20.16 14.05
N ILE A 552 -9.62 20.61 14.74
CA ILE A 552 -8.70 21.67 14.33
C ILE A 552 -7.28 21.10 14.39
N ALA A 553 -6.72 20.75 13.22
CA ALA A 553 -5.36 20.24 13.14
C ALA A 553 -4.39 21.39 12.86
N VAL A 554 -3.69 21.86 13.89
CA VAL A 554 -2.65 22.89 13.76
C VAL A 554 -1.37 22.27 13.20
N GLU A 555 -1.01 21.07 13.65
CA GLU A 555 0.11 20.28 13.14
C GLU A 555 -0.38 18.95 12.54
N PRO A 556 -0.98 18.98 11.32
CA PRO A 556 -1.57 17.78 10.72
C PRO A 556 -0.54 16.71 10.34
N TYR A 557 0.74 17.09 10.19
CA TYR A 557 1.86 16.17 9.96
C TYR A 557 2.42 15.53 11.23
N GLY A 558 1.94 15.94 12.40
CA GLY A 558 2.51 15.63 13.71
C GLY A 558 3.52 16.69 14.18
N PRO A 559 4.07 16.53 15.39
CA PRO A 559 4.98 17.52 15.98
C PRO A 559 6.24 17.74 15.14
N ARG A 560 6.96 18.80 15.48
CA ARG A 560 8.27 19.10 14.92
C ARG A 560 9.36 18.55 15.85
N ASP A 561 10.47 18.13 15.26
CA ASP A 561 11.69 17.80 16.00
C ASP A 561 12.45 19.09 16.41
N GLU A 562 13.52 18.93 17.17
CA GLU A 562 14.39 20.03 17.63
C GLU A 562 14.97 20.89 16.48
N ASN A 563 14.96 20.36 15.26
CA ASN A 563 15.40 21.06 14.04
C ASN A 563 14.22 21.67 13.26
N GLY A 564 13.02 21.76 13.85
CA GLY A 564 11.81 22.27 13.22
C GLY A 564 11.23 21.38 12.11
N ARG A 565 11.70 20.12 11.97
CA ARG A 565 11.23 19.19 10.94
C ARG A 565 9.97 18.47 11.43
N ARG A 566 8.94 18.44 10.59
CA ARG A 566 7.69 17.73 10.86
C ARG A 566 7.90 16.23 10.95
N LEU A 567 7.16 15.57 11.83
CA LEU A 567 7.21 14.12 12.03
C LEU A 567 6.81 13.36 10.76
N GLY A 568 5.67 13.70 10.17
CA GLY A 568 5.27 13.23 8.84
C GLY A 568 5.82 14.13 7.72
N TYR A 569 5.90 13.60 6.50
CA TYR A 569 6.45 14.35 5.37
C TYR A 569 5.40 14.78 4.35
N ARG A 570 4.79 13.85 3.60
CA ARG A 570 3.77 14.14 2.58
C ARG A 570 2.36 13.80 3.03
N VAL A 571 2.25 12.85 3.93
CA VAL A 571 1.01 12.34 4.49
C VAL A 571 0.73 13.06 5.80
N LYS A 572 -0.51 13.42 6.06
CA LYS A 572 -1.00 14.16 7.22
C LYS A 572 -1.87 13.25 8.11
N PRO A 573 -1.32 12.34 8.93
CA PRO A 573 -2.10 11.34 9.65
C PRO A 573 -3.09 11.90 10.65
N PHE A 574 -2.87 13.15 11.10
CA PHE A 574 -3.72 13.82 12.11
C PHE A 574 -4.83 14.67 11.50
N LEU A 575 -4.88 14.78 10.16
CA LEU A 575 -5.90 15.56 9.47
C LEU A 575 -7.31 14.98 9.68
N HIS A 576 -7.40 13.65 9.62
CA HIS A 576 -8.66 12.92 9.75
C HIS A 576 -8.67 11.90 10.90
N ALA A 577 -7.76 12.03 11.88
CA ALA A 577 -7.67 11.11 13.02
C ALA A 577 -8.96 11.09 13.86
N THR A 578 -9.77 12.15 13.81
CA THR A 578 -11.11 12.23 14.42
C THR A 578 -12.01 11.08 13.98
N GLY A 579 -11.84 10.57 12.77
CA GLY A 579 -12.60 9.40 12.27
C GLY A 579 -12.48 8.19 13.19
N TRP A 580 -11.36 8.00 13.90
CA TRP A 580 -11.21 6.93 14.90
C TRP A 580 -12.01 7.20 16.18
N VAL A 581 -12.11 8.47 16.59
CA VAL A 581 -12.96 8.86 17.73
C VAL A 581 -14.43 8.63 17.38
N ILE A 582 -14.85 9.03 16.18
CA ILE A 582 -16.22 8.78 15.66
C ILE A 582 -16.50 7.27 15.51
N ALA A 583 -15.51 6.50 15.05
CA ALA A 583 -15.66 5.05 14.94
C ALA A 583 -15.93 4.37 16.28
N SER A 584 -15.34 4.88 17.37
CA SER A 584 -15.52 4.38 18.73
C SER A 584 -16.85 4.84 19.35
N ASN A 585 -17.17 6.11 19.23
CA ASN A 585 -18.26 6.75 20.00
C ASN A 585 -19.52 7.03 19.19
N GLY A 586 -19.46 6.94 17.85
CA GLY A 586 -20.46 7.53 16.99
C GLY A 586 -20.39 9.06 16.99
N GLY A 587 -21.17 9.73 16.17
CA GLY A 587 -21.21 11.17 16.10
C GLY A 587 -20.98 11.72 14.70
N VAL A 588 -20.66 12.99 14.61
CA VAL A 588 -20.49 13.73 13.36
C VAL A 588 -19.18 14.49 13.40
N ASP A 589 -18.35 14.34 12.36
CA ASP A 589 -17.19 15.18 12.11
C ASP A 589 -17.58 16.31 11.15
N LEU A 590 -17.55 17.56 11.64
CA LEU A 590 -17.88 18.75 10.84
C LEU A 590 -16.83 19.06 9.77
N LYS A 591 -15.65 18.44 9.82
CA LYS A 591 -14.59 18.52 8.81
C LYS A 591 -14.48 17.25 7.94
N ASN A 592 -15.52 16.46 7.87
CA ASN A 592 -15.55 15.30 6.97
C ASN A 592 -15.48 15.75 5.50
N SER A 593 -14.28 15.91 4.98
CA SER A 593 -14.03 16.39 3.62
C SER A 593 -14.56 15.46 2.53
N GLN A 594 -14.68 14.18 2.80
CA GLN A 594 -15.27 13.24 1.85
C GLN A 594 -16.78 13.35 1.77
N ALA A 595 -17.48 13.67 2.86
CA ALA A 595 -18.93 13.95 2.84
C ALA A 595 -19.28 15.29 2.18
N HIS A 596 -18.29 16.19 2.01
CA HIS A 596 -18.38 17.39 1.20
C HIS A 596 -18.46 17.09 -0.30
N THR A 597 -17.88 15.98 -0.75
CA THR A 597 -17.87 15.57 -2.15
C THR A 597 -19.00 14.60 -2.45
N ASP A 598 -19.34 14.42 -3.73
CA ASP A 598 -20.27 13.39 -4.19
C ASP A 598 -19.56 12.03 -4.42
N GLN A 599 -18.30 11.88 -3.99
CA GLN A 599 -17.47 10.68 -4.19
C GLN A 599 -17.53 9.70 -3.00
N CYS A 600 -18.37 9.96 -2.01
CA CYS A 600 -18.43 9.21 -0.77
C CYS A 600 -19.83 8.61 -0.55
N PRO A 601 -19.98 7.50 0.19
CA PRO A 601 -21.27 6.84 0.42
C PRO A 601 -22.25 7.67 1.25
N VAL A 602 -21.77 8.70 1.93
CA VAL A 602 -22.61 9.70 2.62
C VAL A 602 -22.22 11.10 2.18
N ARG A 603 -23.17 12.02 2.22
CA ARG A 603 -22.94 13.46 1.97
C ARG A 603 -23.62 14.28 3.05
N PHE A 604 -23.13 15.49 3.29
CA PHE A 604 -23.83 16.41 4.16
C PHE A 604 -25.23 16.74 3.64
N ARG A 605 -26.18 16.89 4.57
CA ARG A 605 -27.55 17.29 4.30
C ARG A 605 -27.67 18.80 4.54
N GLY A 606 -28.15 19.55 3.57
CA GLY A 606 -28.31 21.00 3.67
C GLY A 606 -26.99 21.77 3.52
N SER A 607 -26.74 22.75 4.38
CA SER A 607 -25.50 23.56 4.32
C SER A 607 -24.27 22.70 4.66
N ASP A 608 -23.28 22.75 3.80
CA ASP A 608 -22.02 22.05 4.00
C ASP A 608 -21.15 22.78 5.04
N PRO A 609 -20.80 22.12 6.16
CA PRO A 609 -20.04 22.75 7.22
C PRO A 609 -18.66 23.21 6.76
N LEU A 610 -17.99 22.46 5.88
CA LEU A 610 -16.65 22.77 5.43
C LEU A 610 -16.62 24.01 4.52
N LEU A 611 -17.58 24.14 3.60
CA LEU A 611 -17.74 25.36 2.78
C LEU A 611 -18.08 26.56 3.65
N TRP A 612 -18.92 26.37 4.64
CA TRP A 612 -19.29 27.44 5.57
C TRP A 612 -18.07 27.89 6.40
N LEU A 613 -17.28 26.97 6.94
CA LEU A 613 -16.05 27.25 7.67
C LEU A 613 -15.01 27.99 6.80
N ALA A 614 -14.84 27.57 5.57
CA ALA A 614 -13.92 28.21 4.63
C ALA A 614 -14.33 29.66 4.33
N GLY A 615 -15.63 29.90 4.09
CA GLY A 615 -16.13 31.23 3.81
C GLY A 615 -16.22 32.17 5.02
N SER A 616 -16.53 31.63 6.22
CA SER A 616 -16.81 32.43 7.41
C SER A 616 -15.56 32.73 8.26
N VAL A 617 -14.63 31.75 8.38
CA VAL A 617 -13.46 31.87 9.27
C VAL A 617 -12.13 31.55 8.56
N GLY A 618 -12.15 31.35 7.25
CA GLY A 618 -10.95 30.98 6.48
C GLY A 618 -10.36 29.62 6.83
N MET A 619 -11.14 28.78 7.51
CA MET A 619 -10.69 27.44 7.92
C MET A 619 -10.73 26.48 6.73
N MET A 620 -9.57 26.15 6.20
CA MET A 620 -9.43 25.15 5.15
C MET A 620 -9.32 23.75 5.78
N GLU A 621 -9.39 22.72 4.93
CA GLU A 621 -9.25 21.33 5.37
C GLU A 621 -7.96 21.09 6.18
N ASP A 622 -6.85 21.65 5.72
CA ASP A 622 -5.50 21.46 6.26
C ASP A 622 -4.86 22.70 6.87
N ALA A 623 -5.65 23.75 7.09
CA ALA A 623 -5.22 24.99 7.74
C ALA A 623 -6.15 25.35 8.91
N PRO A 624 -5.59 25.71 10.07
CA PRO A 624 -6.39 26.19 11.21
C PRO A 624 -7.04 27.53 10.87
N PRO A 625 -8.14 27.89 11.54
CA PRO A 625 -8.71 29.23 11.42
C PRO A 625 -7.76 30.27 12.07
N CYS A 626 -7.50 31.34 11.32
CA CYS A 626 -6.73 32.50 11.83
C CYS A 626 -7.63 33.68 12.18
N ALA A 627 -8.91 33.43 12.45
CA ALA A 627 -9.94 34.43 12.69
C ALA A 627 -10.77 34.08 13.95
N ASN A 628 -11.68 34.99 14.29
CA ASN A 628 -12.54 34.86 15.46
C ASN A 628 -13.36 33.55 15.42
N LEU A 629 -13.19 32.72 16.44
CA LEU A 629 -13.93 31.45 16.60
C LEU A 629 -15.41 31.64 17.02
N PHE A 630 -15.83 32.84 17.35
CA PHE A 630 -17.21 33.15 17.76
C PHE A 630 -18.22 32.62 16.72
N VAL A 631 -17.90 32.75 15.43
CA VAL A 631 -18.73 32.31 14.31
C VAL A 631 -18.89 30.77 14.29
N VAL A 632 -17.89 30.02 14.77
CA VAL A 632 -17.90 28.55 14.82
C VAL A 632 -19.02 28.04 15.75
N SER A 633 -19.41 28.83 16.76
CA SER A 633 -20.52 28.48 17.63
C SER A 633 -21.86 28.36 16.91
N ALA A 634 -22.02 28.94 15.69
CA ALA A 634 -23.20 28.81 14.87
C ALA A 634 -23.42 27.36 14.36
N LEU A 635 -22.35 26.58 14.16
CA LEU A 635 -22.42 25.17 13.82
C LEU A 635 -22.80 24.27 15.00
N LYS A 636 -22.84 24.84 16.22
CA LYS A 636 -23.18 24.16 17.48
C LYS A 636 -22.37 22.85 17.68
N PRO A 637 -21.04 22.87 17.59
CA PRO A 637 -20.24 21.70 17.95
C PRO A 637 -20.40 21.43 19.44
N ASP A 638 -20.48 20.15 19.82
CA ASP A 638 -20.41 19.74 21.21
C ASP A 638 -19.00 19.95 21.80
N TYR A 639 -18.00 19.62 20.96
CA TYR A 639 -16.58 19.75 21.30
C TYR A 639 -15.74 20.17 20.10
N LEU A 640 -14.67 20.92 20.39
CA LEU A 640 -13.55 21.14 19.49
C LEU A 640 -12.40 20.20 19.90
N LEU A 641 -11.80 19.51 18.94
CA LEU A 641 -10.61 18.68 19.11
C LEU A 641 -9.43 19.41 18.47
N VAL A 642 -8.60 20.05 19.29
CA VAL A 642 -7.48 20.86 18.81
C VAL A 642 -6.19 20.05 18.94
N TRP A 643 -5.54 19.80 17.82
CA TRP A 643 -4.31 19.01 17.74
C TRP A 643 -3.10 19.88 17.37
N GLY A 644 -2.04 19.81 18.19
CA GLY A 644 -0.75 20.39 17.86
C GLY A 644 -0.60 21.87 18.25
N MET A 645 -1.24 22.33 19.34
CA MET A 645 -1.01 23.65 19.93
C MET A 645 0.32 23.66 20.69
N SER A 646 1.43 23.66 19.95
CA SER A 646 2.78 23.80 20.50
C SER A 646 3.13 25.27 20.74
N ASP A 647 4.19 25.51 21.53
CA ASP A 647 4.70 26.87 21.78
C ASP A 647 5.12 27.56 20.46
N GLU A 648 5.66 26.80 19.50
CA GLU A 648 5.97 27.32 18.16
C GLU A 648 4.71 27.74 17.40
N ALA A 649 3.64 26.94 17.50
CA ALA A 649 2.36 27.26 16.87
C ALA A 649 1.77 28.53 17.50
N LEU A 650 1.82 28.65 18.83
CA LEU A 650 1.36 29.84 19.61
C LEU A 650 2.16 31.11 19.27
N ALA A 651 3.44 30.97 18.92
CA ALA A 651 4.28 32.09 18.52
C ALA A 651 3.89 32.68 17.14
N THR A 652 3.06 31.96 16.36
CA THR A 652 2.55 32.49 15.08
C THR A 652 1.33 33.39 15.31
N PRO A 653 1.13 34.45 14.50
CA PRO A 653 -0.07 35.29 14.60
C PRO A 653 -1.38 34.49 14.53
N CYS A 654 -1.41 33.45 13.70
CA CYS A 654 -2.56 32.57 13.56
C CYS A 654 -2.80 31.72 14.81
N GLY A 655 -1.76 31.11 15.38
CA GLY A 655 -1.87 30.33 16.61
C GLY A 655 -2.26 31.16 17.82
N ALA A 656 -1.71 32.37 17.95
CA ALA A 656 -2.11 33.31 19.00
C ALA A 656 -3.58 33.72 18.89
N ALA A 657 -4.06 34.05 17.69
CA ALA A 657 -5.47 34.35 17.43
C ALA A 657 -6.39 33.17 17.74
N LEU A 658 -5.98 31.94 17.36
CA LEU A 658 -6.71 30.71 17.66
C LEU A 658 -6.79 30.48 19.18
N SER A 659 -5.68 30.61 19.93
CA SER A 659 -5.65 30.45 21.38
C SER A 659 -6.57 31.45 22.06
N ALA A 660 -6.47 32.74 21.71
CA ALA A 660 -7.32 33.79 22.26
C ALA A 660 -8.83 33.52 21.99
N GLY A 661 -9.16 33.03 20.77
CA GLY A 661 -10.53 32.66 20.45
C GLY A 661 -11.03 31.46 21.23
N LEU A 662 -10.18 30.45 21.45
CA LEU A 662 -10.50 29.27 22.28
C LEU A 662 -10.76 29.68 23.71
N GLU A 663 -9.89 30.47 24.34
CA GLU A 663 -10.00 30.90 25.73
C GLU A 663 -11.20 31.83 25.93
N GLY A 664 -11.56 32.64 24.93
CA GLY A 664 -12.73 33.53 25.00
C GLY A 664 -14.07 32.80 24.99
N GLU A 665 -14.24 31.88 24.05
CA GLU A 665 -15.54 31.26 23.72
C GLU A 665 -15.72 29.84 24.28
N PHE A 666 -14.62 29.17 24.66
CA PHE A 666 -14.63 27.76 25.04
C PHE A 666 -13.95 27.55 26.41
N VAL A 667 -14.16 26.37 26.98
CA VAL A 667 -13.49 25.89 28.18
C VAL A 667 -12.75 24.62 27.84
N ARG A 668 -11.45 24.57 28.13
CA ARG A 668 -10.66 23.34 27.95
C ARG A 668 -11.07 22.33 29.03
N VAL A 669 -11.59 21.18 28.58
CA VAL A 669 -12.06 20.09 29.44
C VAL A 669 -11.08 18.94 29.55
N PHE A 670 -10.12 18.86 28.62
CA PHE A 670 -9.11 17.81 28.62
C PHE A 670 -7.84 18.24 27.85
N ARG A 671 -6.69 17.77 28.30
CA ARG A 671 -5.43 17.79 27.57
C ARG A 671 -4.82 16.40 27.66
N SER A 672 -4.38 15.86 26.51
CA SER A 672 -3.85 14.50 26.41
C SER A 672 -2.51 14.31 27.12
N SER A 673 -2.19 13.08 27.47
CA SER A 673 -0.93 12.65 28.07
C SER A 673 -0.36 11.50 27.24
N PRO A 674 0.95 11.34 27.12
CA PRO A 674 2.00 12.07 27.88
C PRO A 674 2.50 13.36 27.21
N ARG A 675 2.13 13.63 25.93
CA ARG A 675 2.75 14.70 25.14
C ARG A 675 1.94 16.01 25.12
N GLY A 676 0.68 15.97 25.54
CA GLY A 676 -0.20 17.13 25.56
C GLY A 676 -0.58 17.67 24.18
N MET A 677 -0.53 16.81 23.14
CA MET A 677 -0.74 17.22 21.75
C MET A 677 -2.21 17.47 21.42
N LEU A 678 -3.14 16.83 22.11
CA LEU A 678 -4.57 16.99 21.91
C LEU A 678 -5.21 17.76 23.06
N GLU A 679 -5.98 18.79 22.73
CA GLU A 679 -6.85 19.50 23.64
C GLU A 679 -8.30 19.36 23.25
N ILE A 680 -9.19 19.13 24.21
CA ILE A 680 -10.64 19.11 23.99
C ILE A 680 -11.24 20.34 24.64
N TRP A 681 -11.97 21.11 23.86
CA TRP A 681 -12.63 22.33 24.27
C TRP A 681 -14.15 22.21 24.12
N ARG A 682 -14.91 22.71 25.09
CA ARG A 682 -16.37 22.75 25.07
C ARG A 682 -16.85 24.20 25.03
N PRO A 683 -17.90 24.53 24.24
CA PRO A 683 -18.49 25.87 24.28
C PRO A 683 -18.87 26.29 25.69
N ARG A 684 -18.59 27.55 26.08
CA ARG A 684 -19.07 28.11 27.32
C ARG A 684 -20.60 28.14 27.29
N ALA A 685 -21.25 27.79 28.43
CA ALA A 685 -22.68 28.01 28.55
C ALA A 685 -22.91 29.54 28.45
N ARG A 686 -23.67 29.99 27.48
CA ARG A 686 -24.10 31.37 27.42
C ARG A 686 -24.99 31.60 28.64
N THR A 687 -24.55 32.39 29.60
CA THR A 687 -25.45 33.00 30.56
C THR A 687 -26.46 33.80 29.77
N ALA A 688 -27.72 33.35 29.82
CA ALA A 688 -28.82 34.14 29.27
C ALA A 688 -28.78 35.52 30.00
N THR A 689 -28.14 36.50 29.37
CA THR A 689 -28.29 37.87 29.75
C THR A 689 -29.76 38.17 29.53
N ALA A 690 -30.52 38.21 30.62
CA ALA A 690 -31.87 38.70 30.63
C ALA A 690 -31.85 40.07 29.97
N SER A 691 -32.45 40.12 28.78
CA SER A 691 -32.81 41.40 28.18
C SER A 691 -33.81 42.08 29.11
N ARG A 692 -33.35 43.07 29.82
CA ARG A 692 -34.24 44.10 30.35
C ARG A 692 -34.56 45.10 29.25
#